data_a6e0632fab91cb7541f40d92969e8730
#
_entry.id   a6e0632fab91cb7541f40d92969e8730
#
_cell.length_a   1.000
_cell.length_b   1.000
_cell.length_c   1.000
_cell.angle_alpha   90.00
_cell.angle_beta   90.00
_cell.angle_gamma   90.00
#
_symmetry.space_group_name_H-M   'P 1'
#
loop_
_entity.id
_entity.type
_entity.pdbx_description
1 polymer ?
#
loop_
_entity_poly.entity_id
_entity_poly.type
_entity_poly.pdbx_seq_one_letter_code
_entity_poly.pdbx_strand_id
1 'polypeptide(L)'
;MKKVRLGLMILAAIIVASFCVSAKEVVIVDDDFSMDSLYQYDFKGAWQVSDGMLKLGGGSGSAYIYYDIPSQYEGCNYRVDVDFIGHTSTGGVLIGGKGDKLTASAVDFHGFDCFLGSNGKKAALGCYKEDGSWSGNIVVSDEVVTASDIHLSVVVYDNELVYRVTSLDGKTLYYGVTYTLGTASRDVYDAFDIRTGLRKFYADKGSFDNFKVTVFVDDEMPAMSKKYELGGFAFKGSNGLKQSSGAISGSGAMLTETAMADNFVAEAVLKPEGVSKIFFGMTDVNNGYAFEIDKKNETLALYKINGGDYERLGVKNMPVYDGEHKVYVDVTDGVATVMFDTFFKEDDAFWSFSLKLDGYKTGKFGFWFEGGSVSNLTVTETDSITGETYTNPVNWGPDPDVLFYDGTYYLYNRITSGDDIFRVYTSSDMTRWVARNVVFVNDPTIHNVQHYMSPNVFYYEGTFYLFYAAKNAAGSNRIYCATSDSPYGPFTHKHGQTPIHDVAEIGGHPYYDADSGKVYISYVRFGNGNHIWLEEVILADEKVTPVPGTLTKVISPNAEYENDGFGHIAEGGVLYKHEGYYYMIYATGHYEGHYGETYAISKNILGPYVKYEYGDILTWNKQINGTGDGVFVKSPDGTELWMVYHKHYTTDTVSPRYTCIDKVMFVEDPNGGPDILTVQGPSTTPQQKPSNIYRYDIDRNGVEMLFDALTLLNTKHENYSGSYDVDGSNRNDEYDAKALINHLVK
;
A
#
# COMPACT_ATOMS: atom_id res chain seq x y z
N MET A 1 -40.39 5.82 -36.30
CA MET A 1 -39.61 6.80 -35.49
C MET A 1 -40.01 6.88 -34.01
N LYS A 2 -41.26 6.73 -33.58
CA LYS A 2 -41.63 6.75 -32.13
C LYS A 2 -41.19 5.51 -31.35
N LYS A 3 -41.12 4.33 -31.96
CA LYS A 3 -40.66 3.08 -31.29
C LYS A 3 -39.14 3.00 -31.12
N VAL A 4 -38.35 3.64 -31.97
CA VAL A 4 -36.91 3.71 -31.86
C VAL A 4 -36.46 4.70 -30.76
N ARG A 5 -37.22 5.81 -30.56
CA ARG A 5 -36.95 6.76 -29.47
C ARG A 5 -37.31 6.18 -28.08
N LEU A 6 -38.28 5.29 -27.97
CA LEU A 6 -38.60 4.65 -26.69
C LEU A 6 -37.57 3.57 -26.32
N GLY A 7 -37.03 2.84 -27.30
CA GLY A 7 -35.93 1.89 -27.07
C GLY A 7 -34.63 2.56 -26.65
N LEU A 8 -34.31 3.70 -27.23
CA LEU A 8 -33.12 4.51 -26.84
C LEU A 8 -33.27 5.20 -25.47
N MET A 9 -34.52 5.59 -25.09
CA MET A 9 -34.76 6.14 -23.74
C MET A 9 -34.70 5.06 -22.65
N ILE A 10 -35.12 3.83 -22.94
CA ILE A 10 -35.02 2.70 -22.00
C ILE A 10 -33.56 2.25 -21.88
N LEU A 11 -32.81 2.25 -22.95
CA LEU A 11 -31.37 1.96 -22.93
C LEU A 11 -30.61 3.07 -22.19
N ALA A 12 -30.93 4.35 -22.40
CA ALA A 12 -30.35 5.47 -21.67
C ALA A 12 -30.72 5.48 -20.17
N ALA A 13 -31.95 5.02 -19.80
CA ALA A 13 -32.33 4.89 -18.39
C ALA A 13 -31.63 3.72 -17.68
N ILE A 14 -31.26 2.67 -18.40
CA ILE A 14 -30.43 1.56 -17.86
C ILE A 14 -28.98 1.98 -17.72
N ILE A 15 -28.47 2.82 -18.61
CA ILE A 15 -27.07 3.30 -18.56
C ILE A 15 -26.87 4.35 -17.45
N VAL A 16 -27.89 5.13 -17.07
CA VAL A 16 -27.79 6.13 -15.99
C VAL A 16 -27.93 5.50 -14.59
N ALA A 17 -28.38 4.24 -14.48
CA ALA A 17 -28.47 3.51 -13.21
C ALA A 17 -27.18 2.71 -12.86
N SER A 18 -26.13 2.79 -13.68
CA SER A 18 -24.91 1.98 -13.51
C SER A 18 -23.71 2.75 -12.94
N PHE A 19 -23.91 3.94 -12.39
CA PHE A 19 -22.84 4.69 -11.73
C PHE A 19 -23.03 4.69 -10.21
N CYS A 20 -22.62 3.64 -9.58
CA CYS A 20 -22.20 3.40 -8.21
C CYS A 20 -22.38 1.89 -7.96
N VAL A 21 -21.43 1.09 -8.36
CA VAL A 21 -21.40 -0.33 -7.93
C VAL A 21 -20.69 -0.34 -6.58
N SER A 22 -21.47 -0.07 -5.52
CA SER A 22 -21.19 -0.66 -4.22
C SER A 22 -21.59 -2.14 -4.29
N ALA A 23 -20.87 -3.03 -3.61
CA ALA A 23 -21.31 -4.40 -3.40
C ALA A 23 -22.81 -4.43 -3.15
N LYS A 24 -23.55 -5.26 -3.87
CA LYS A 24 -25.00 -5.30 -3.74
C LYS A 24 -25.32 -5.96 -2.40
N GLU A 25 -25.47 -5.13 -1.39
CA GLU A 25 -25.95 -5.55 -0.09
C GLU A 25 -27.41 -6.04 -0.23
N VAL A 26 -27.63 -7.28 0.15
CA VAL A 26 -28.99 -7.84 0.26
C VAL A 26 -29.26 -8.09 1.73
N VAL A 27 -30.12 -7.27 2.32
CA VAL A 27 -30.58 -7.50 3.69
C VAL A 27 -31.55 -8.67 3.66
N ILE A 28 -31.19 -9.77 4.32
CA ILE A 28 -32.02 -10.99 4.39
C ILE A 28 -32.80 -11.11 5.71
N VAL A 29 -32.32 -10.42 6.76
CA VAL A 29 -33.03 -10.22 8.03
C VAL A 29 -32.85 -8.77 8.45
N ASP A 30 -33.92 -8.12 8.85
CA ASP A 30 -33.96 -6.80 9.48
C ASP A 30 -35.08 -6.79 10.51
N ASP A 31 -34.76 -7.27 11.73
CA ASP A 31 -35.73 -7.52 12.79
C ASP A 31 -35.46 -6.57 13.97
N ASP A 32 -36.32 -5.58 14.09
CA ASP A 32 -36.33 -4.63 15.20
C ASP A 32 -37.17 -5.14 16.40
N PHE A 33 -37.63 -6.39 16.34
CA PHE A 33 -38.43 -7.03 17.36
C PHE A 33 -39.66 -6.21 17.81
N SER A 34 -40.15 -5.29 16.96
CA SER A 34 -41.35 -4.49 17.23
C SER A 34 -42.62 -5.36 17.23
N MET A 35 -42.55 -6.51 16.57
CA MET A 35 -43.60 -7.54 16.52
C MET A 35 -43.00 -8.90 16.89
N ASP A 36 -43.89 -9.87 17.20
CA ASP A 36 -43.44 -11.25 17.45
C ASP A 36 -43.01 -11.93 16.13
N SER A 37 -41.70 -11.99 15.96
CA SER A 37 -41.03 -12.53 14.77
C SER A 37 -40.39 -13.91 15.02
N LEU A 38 -40.57 -14.51 16.21
CA LEU A 38 -39.95 -15.78 16.62
C LEU A 38 -40.22 -16.95 15.67
N TYR A 39 -41.30 -16.93 14.90
CA TYR A 39 -41.62 -17.95 13.89
C TYR A 39 -40.59 -18.06 12.75
N GLN A 40 -39.72 -17.06 12.59
CA GLN A 40 -38.70 -17.02 11.56
C GLN A 40 -37.40 -17.73 11.98
N TYR A 41 -37.30 -18.15 13.25
CA TYR A 41 -36.10 -18.64 13.84
C TYR A 41 -36.27 -20.04 14.44
N ASP A 42 -35.20 -20.85 14.36
CA ASP A 42 -35.05 -22.01 15.21
C ASP A 42 -34.47 -21.59 16.56
N PHE A 43 -34.92 -22.15 17.67
CA PHE A 43 -34.39 -21.72 18.95
C PHE A 43 -34.39 -22.81 20.02
N LYS A 44 -33.50 -22.63 20.99
CA LYS A 44 -33.41 -23.40 22.23
C LYS A 44 -33.44 -22.44 23.42
N GLY A 45 -34.41 -22.57 24.27
CA GLY A 45 -34.64 -21.68 25.41
C GLY A 45 -36.01 -21.03 25.37
N ALA A 46 -36.36 -20.26 26.39
CA ALA A 46 -37.63 -19.58 26.51
C ALA A 46 -37.53 -18.13 25.96
N TRP A 47 -37.32 -18.01 24.67
CA TRP A 47 -37.27 -16.72 24.03
C TRP A 47 -38.66 -16.11 23.88
N GLN A 48 -38.72 -14.79 23.98
CA GLN A 48 -39.97 -14.03 23.81
C GLN A 48 -39.62 -12.62 23.26
N VAL A 49 -40.51 -12.07 22.46
CA VAL A 49 -40.48 -10.67 22.08
C VAL A 49 -41.39 -9.89 23.04
N SER A 50 -40.83 -8.88 23.70
CA SER A 50 -41.60 -7.98 24.57
C SER A 50 -40.90 -6.61 24.67
N ASP A 51 -41.71 -5.56 24.70
CA ASP A 51 -41.28 -4.15 24.73
C ASP A 51 -40.39 -3.80 23.54
N GLY A 52 -40.63 -4.36 22.36
CA GLY A 52 -39.84 -4.15 21.15
C GLY A 52 -38.43 -4.74 21.21
N MET A 53 -38.21 -5.79 22.00
CA MET A 53 -36.89 -6.42 22.14
C MET A 53 -37.00 -7.93 22.30
N LEU A 54 -35.99 -8.64 21.86
CA LEU A 54 -35.82 -10.08 22.06
C LEU A 54 -35.25 -10.35 23.45
N LYS A 55 -36.03 -11.05 24.28
CA LYS A 55 -35.67 -11.40 25.67
C LYS A 55 -35.66 -12.89 25.90
N LEU A 56 -34.86 -13.34 26.86
CA LEU A 56 -34.95 -14.70 27.37
C LEU A 56 -35.87 -14.73 28.57
N GLY A 57 -36.99 -15.43 28.48
CA GLY A 57 -38.10 -15.38 29.44
C GLY A 57 -37.91 -16.19 30.74
N GLY A 58 -36.86 -16.95 30.93
CA GLY A 58 -36.58 -17.71 32.17
C GLY A 58 -35.49 -18.77 31.98
N GLY A 59 -34.92 -19.20 33.12
CA GLY A 59 -33.93 -20.27 33.15
C GLY A 59 -32.48 -19.81 33.35
N SER A 60 -31.62 -20.71 33.79
CA SER A 60 -30.18 -20.56 33.84
C SER A 60 -29.55 -21.54 32.86
N GLY A 61 -28.62 -21.05 32.04
CA GLY A 61 -27.94 -21.84 31.03
C GLY A 61 -27.96 -21.14 29.67
N SER A 62 -27.21 -21.65 28.71
CA SER A 62 -27.13 -21.09 27.37
C SER A 62 -28.43 -21.31 26.62
N ALA A 63 -28.96 -20.23 26.08
CA ALA A 63 -30.10 -20.23 25.16
C ALA A 63 -29.62 -19.68 23.80
N TYR A 64 -30.15 -20.22 22.74
CA TYR A 64 -29.74 -19.99 21.37
C TYR A 64 -30.96 -19.68 20.51
N ILE A 65 -30.83 -18.77 19.58
CA ILE A 65 -31.78 -18.51 18.51
C ILE A 65 -31.00 -18.47 17.20
N TYR A 66 -31.52 -19.12 16.17
CA TYR A 66 -30.81 -19.34 14.92
C TYR A 66 -31.65 -18.90 13.74
N TYR A 67 -30.96 -18.36 12.75
CA TYR A 67 -31.47 -18.06 11.43
C TYR A 67 -30.68 -18.84 10.38
N ASP A 68 -31.35 -19.67 9.60
CA ASP A 68 -30.75 -20.40 8.49
C ASP A 68 -30.66 -19.47 7.28
N ILE A 69 -29.44 -19.21 6.82
CA ILE A 69 -29.22 -18.36 5.63
C ILE A 69 -29.74 -19.14 4.41
N PRO A 70 -30.63 -18.55 3.60
CA PRO A 70 -31.18 -19.25 2.43
C PRO A 70 -30.10 -19.77 1.50
N SER A 71 -30.28 -21.00 0.97
CA SER A 71 -29.28 -21.72 0.17
C SER A 71 -28.81 -20.97 -1.09
N GLN A 72 -29.62 -20.05 -1.60
CA GLN A 72 -29.22 -19.16 -2.71
C GLN A 72 -28.10 -18.18 -2.37
N TYR A 73 -27.77 -18.02 -1.08
CA TYR A 73 -26.69 -17.18 -0.56
C TYR A 73 -25.56 -18.01 0.07
N GLU A 74 -25.56 -19.33 -0.10
CA GLU A 74 -24.45 -20.18 0.30
C GLU A 74 -23.16 -19.75 -0.41
N GLY A 75 -22.08 -19.65 0.35
CA GLY A 75 -20.78 -19.18 -0.16
C GLY A 75 -20.66 -17.65 -0.30
N CYS A 76 -21.73 -16.88 -0.06
CA CYS A 76 -21.61 -15.42 -0.01
C CYS A 76 -20.97 -14.96 1.31
N ASN A 77 -20.20 -13.90 1.21
CA ASN A 77 -19.77 -13.14 2.37
C ASN A 77 -20.98 -12.47 3.04
N TYR A 78 -20.96 -12.30 4.36
CA TYR A 78 -22.09 -11.70 5.06
C TYR A 78 -21.70 -10.97 6.33
N ARG A 79 -22.59 -10.07 6.78
CA ARG A 79 -22.45 -9.32 8.03
C ARG A 79 -23.67 -9.57 8.93
N VAL A 80 -23.40 -9.67 10.21
CA VAL A 80 -24.44 -9.76 11.24
C VAL A 80 -24.27 -8.60 12.21
N ASP A 81 -25.30 -7.83 12.36
CA ASP A 81 -25.38 -6.69 13.26
C ASP A 81 -26.48 -6.94 14.31
N VAL A 82 -26.23 -6.53 15.57
CA VAL A 82 -27.27 -6.59 16.63
C VAL A 82 -26.92 -5.62 17.76
N ASP A 83 -27.94 -5.03 18.35
CA ASP A 83 -27.83 -4.23 19.56
C ASP A 83 -28.05 -5.11 20.78
N PHE A 84 -27.17 -5.00 21.78
CA PHE A 84 -27.28 -5.69 23.05
C PHE A 84 -27.50 -4.66 24.17
N ILE A 85 -28.74 -4.54 24.60
CA ILE A 85 -29.24 -3.49 25.48
C ILE A 85 -29.25 -3.97 26.93
N GLY A 86 -28.75 -3.16 27.85
CA GLY A 86 -28.71 -3.46 29.29
C GLY A 86 -27.88 -4.69 29.62
N HIS A 87 -26.82 -4.98 28.85
CA HIS A 87 -26.07 -6.22 29.03
C HIS A 87 -25.27 -6.25 30.32
N THR A 88 -25.44 -7.27 31.08
CA THR A 88 -24.67 -7.59 32.30
C THR A 88 -24.26 -9.07 32.40
N SER A 89 -24.55 -9.83 31.33
CA SER A 89 -24.25 -11.26 31.25
C SER A 89 -23.69 -11.64 29.88
N THR A 90 -23.24 -12.89 29.75
CA THR A 90 -22.76 -13.43 28.49
C THR A 90 -23.83 -13.45 27.41
N GLY A 91 -23.55 -12.87 26.27
CA GLY A 91 -24.39 -12.88 25.08
C GLY A 91 -23.59 -12.47 23.87
N GLY A 92 -24.01 -12.88 22.67
CA GLY A 92 -23.27 -12.60 21.46
C GLY A 92 -23.89 -13.17 20.19
N VAL A 93 -23.14 -13.08 19.11
CA VAL A 93 -23.49 -13.47 17.75
C VAL A 93 -22.82 -14.79 17.40
N LEU A 94 -23.56 -15.67 16.77
CA LEU A 94 -23.11 -16.97 16.27
C LEU A 94 -22.90 -16.91 14.76
N ILE A 95 -21.78 -17.40 14.29
CA ILE A 95 -21.37 -17.42 12.87
C ILE A 95 -20.90 -18.82 12.50
N GLY A 96 -21.55 -19.48 11.56
CA GLY A 96 -21.14 -20.83 11.14
C GLY A 96 -22.21 -21.60 10.42
N GLY A 97 -22.31 -22.90 10.68
CA GLY A 97 -23.22 -23.82 10.05
C GLY A 97 -24.08 -24.61 11.04
N LYS A 98 -25.02 -25.37 10.51
CA LYS A 98 -25.84 -26.29 11.26
C LYS A 98 -24.97 -27.44 11.77
N GLY A 99 -25.01 -27.72 13.07
CA GLY A 99 -24.26 -28.81 13.67
C GLY A 99 -24.94 -30.16 13.48
N ASP A 100 -24.14 -31.23 13.43
CA ASP A 100 -24.63 -32.61 13.52
C ASP A 100 -25.10 -32.89 14.92
N LYS A 101 -26.36 -32.69 15.19
CA LYS A 101 -26.95 -32.85 16.51
C LYS A 101 -27.00 -34.32 16.94
N LEU A 102 -25.98 -34.73 17.62
CA LEU A 102 -25.83 -36.11 18.02
C LEU A 102 -26.38 -36.43 19.44
N THR A 103 -26.54 -35.39 20.29
CA THR A 103 -27.04 -35.59 21.68
C THR A 103 -27.96 -34.48 22.17
N ALA A 104 -28.77 -34.74 23.19
CA ALA A 104 -29.64 -33.75 23.79
C ALA A 104 -28.92 -32.60 24.52
N SER A 105 -27.61 -32.69 24.72
CA SER A 105 -26.76 -31.68 25.36
C SER A 105 -25.92 -30.86 24.41
N ALA A 106 -25.80 -31.28 23.14
CA ALA A 106 -25.10 -30.52 22.13
C ALA A 106 -25.95 -29.36 21.56
N VAL A 107 -25.31 -28.30 21.15
CA VAL A 107 -25.96 -27.23 20.40
C VAL A 107 -26.03 -27.64 18.91
N ASP A 108 -27.11 -27.23 18.22
CA ASP A 108 -27.30 -27.51 16.82
C ASP A 108 -26.59 -26.44 15.97
N PHE A 109 -25.30 -26.30 16.22
CA PHE A 109 -24.45 -25.27 15.65
C PHE A 109 -22.98 -25.68 15.73
N HIS A 110 -22.22 -25.43 14.70
CA HIS A 110 -20.76 -25.42 14.72
C HIS A 110 -20.24 -24.13 14.10
N GLY A 111 -19.12 -23.60 14.59
CA GLY A 111 -18.58 -22.34 14.13
C GLY A 111 -18.13 -21.43 15.26
N PHE A 112 -18.19 -20.14 15.03
CA PHE A 112 -17.68 -19.13 15.93
C PHE A 112 -18.77 -18.46 16.75
N ASP A 113 -18.41 -18.10 17.96
CA ASP A 113 -19.22 -17.35 18.90
C ASP A 113 -18.48 -16.06 19.25
N CYS A 114 -18.98 -14.96 18.74
CA CYS A 114 -18.47 -13.61 18.97
C CYS A 114 -19.28 -12.99 20.10
N PHE A 115 -18.76 -12.99 21.32
CA PHE A 115 -19.57 -12.72 22.51
C PHE A 115 -18.88 -11.84 23.55
N LEU A 116 -19.69 -11.31 24.47
CA LEU A 116 -19.21 -10.76 25.74
C LEU A 116 -19.26 -11.84 26.81
N GLY A 117 -18.09 -12.16 27.33
CA GLY A 117 -17.92 -13.16 28.40
C GLY A 117 -17.70 -12.56 29.78
N SER A 118 -17.40 -13.41 30.76
CA SER A 118 -17.06 -12.99 32.14
C SER A 118 -18.03 -11.98 32.74
N ASN A 119 -19.31 -12.32 32.77
CA ASN A 119 -20.41 -11.46 33.21
C ASN A 119 -20.67 -10.23 32.28
N GLY A 120 -20.53 -10.42 30.98
CA GLY A 120 -20.79 -9.41 29.98
C GLY A 120 -19.75 -8.31 29.92
N LYS A 121 -18.52 -8.55 30.33
CA LYS A 121 -17.52 -7.51 30.48
C LYS A 121 -16.31 -7.62 29.54
N LYS A 122 -16.01 -8.81 29.03
CA LYS A 122 -14.89 -9.01 28.11
C LYS A 122 -15.40 -9.52 26.77
N ALA A 123 -14.99 -8.87 25.69
CA ALA A 123 -15.24 -9.38 24.36
C ALA A 123 -14.39 -10.63 24.11
N ALA A 124 -14.95 -11.65 23.50
CA ALA A 124 -14.27 -12.89 23.21
C ALA A 124 -14.76 -13.53 21.92
N LEU A 125 -13.86 -14.21 21.23
CA LEU A 125 -14.12 -15.10 20.12
C LEU A 125 -13.89 -16.53 20.59
N GLY A 126 -14.87 -17.40 20.44
CA GLY A 126 -14.77 -18.82 20.76
C GLY A 126 -15.27 -19.70 19.63
N CYS A 127 -15.18 -21.01 19.78
CA CYS A 127 -15.54 -21.96 18.72
C CYS A 127 -16.33 -23.14 19.24
N TYR A 128 -17.34 -23.56 18.46
CA TYR A 128 -18.04 -24.84 18.58
C TYR A 128 -17.59 -25.79 17.47
N LYS A 129 -17.34 -27.07 17.82
CA LYS A 129 -16.99 -28.13 16.88
C LYS A 129 -18.22 -28.64 16.13
N GLU A 130 -18.02 -29.47 15.10
CA GLU A 130 -19.09 -30.11 14.32
C GLU A 130 -20.12 -30.84 15.19
N ASP A 131 -19.66 -31.52 16.29
CA ASP A 131 -20.53 -32.21 17.21
C ASP A 131 -21.30 -31.28 18.17
N GLY A 132 -21.20 -29.96 17.99
CA GLY A 132 -21.81 -28.95 18.84
C GLY A 132 -21.16 -28.77 20.21
N SER A 133 -20.01 -29.38 20.44
CA SER A 133 -19.26 -29.20 21.70
C SER A 133 -18.42 -27.94 21.68
N TRP A 134 -18.34 -27.26 22.85
CA TRP A 134 -17.52 -26.07 23.00
C TRP A 134 -16.02 -26.39 22.94
N SER A 135 -15.28 -25.77 22.06
CA SER A 135 -13.85 -25.98 21.90
C SER A 135 -12.99 -25.06 22.78
N GLY A 136 -13.52 -23.92 23.20
CA GLY A 136 -12.83 -22.93 24.00
C GLY A 136 -12.78 -21.56 23.38
N ASN A 137 -12.21 -20.58 24.10
CA ASN A 137 -11.96 -19.25 23.59
C ASN A 137 -10.69 -19.26 22.73
N ILE A 138 -10.76 -18.62 21.58
CA ILE A 138 -9.65 -18.40 20.66
C ILE A 138 -8.96 -17.08 21.02
N VAL A 139 -9.74 -16.01 21.20
CA VAL A 139 -9.29 -14.67 21.58
C VAL A 139 -10.18 -14.16 22.71
N VAL A 140 -9.60 -13.45 23.66
CA VAL A 140 -10.32 -12.74 24.73
C VAL A 140 -9.68 -11.36 24.88
N SER A 141 -10.51 -10.31 24.93
CA SER A 141 -10.01 -8.95 25.15
C SER A 141 -9.33 -8.83 26.52
N ASP A 142 -8.26 -8.07 26.59
CA ASP A 142 -7.63 -7.73 27.87
C ASP A 142 -8.49 -6.73 28.65
N GLU A 143 -9.29 -5.94 27.97
CA GLU A 143 -10.10 -4.86 28.52
C GLU A 143 -11.55 -5.23 28.73
N VAL A 144 -12.19 -4.47 29.60
CA VAL A 144 -13.57 -4.62 30.02
C VAL A 144 -14.44 -3.61 29.27
N VAL A 145 -15.45 -4.09 28.56
CA VAL A 145 -16.50 -3.23 27.99
C VAL A 145 -17.37 -2.71 29.12
N THR A 146 -17.31 -1.41 29.39
CA THR A 146 -18.02 -0.78 30.52
C THR A 146 -19.40 -0.27 30.17
N ALA A 147 -19.70 -0.06 28.88
CA ALA A 147 -21.01 0.37 28.42
C ALA A 147 -22.07 -0.69 28.64
N SER A 148 -23.31 -0.28 28.98
CA SER A 148 -24.45 -1.18 29.19
C SER A 148 -25.21 -1.49 27.91
N ASP A 149 -25.13 -0.59 26.95
CA ASP A 149 -25.80 -0.68 25.66
C ASP A 149 -24.75 -0.59 24.57
N ILE A 150 -24.68 -1.62 23.75
CA ILE A 150 -23.63 -1.82 22.77
C ILE A 150 -24.18 -2.37 21.47
N HIS A 151 -23.45 -2.12 20.39
CA HIS A 151 -23.66 -2.71 19.09
C HIS A 151 -22.58 -3.78 18.84
N LEU A 152 -23.00 -4.97 18.42
CA LEU A 152 -22.13 -6.06 17.98
C LEU A 152 -22.22 -6.18 16.48
N SER A 153 -21.09 -6.16 15.80
CA SER A 153 -21.00 -6.37 14.36
C SER A 153 -19.98 -7.45 14.04
N VAL A 154 -20.37 -8.43 13.25
CA VAL A 154 -19.49 -9.50 12.80
C VAL A 154 -19.60 -9.63 11.31
N VAL A 155 -18.46 -9.53 10.62
CA VAL A 155 -18.36 -9.74 9.17
C VAL A 155 -17.57 -11.00 8.91
N VAL A 156 -18.07 -11.79 7.99
CA VAL A 156 -17.36 -12.92 7.40
C VAL A 156 -17.04 -12.56 5.96
N TYR A 157 -15.77 -12.50 5.65
CA TYR A 157 -15.29 -12.17 4.32
C TYR A 157 -14.11 -13.08 3.96
N ASP A 158 -14.26 -13.85 2.91
CA ASP A 158 -13.28 -14.81 2.41
C ASP A 158 -12.65 -15.67 3.53
N ASN A 159 -11.44 -15.33 3.95
CA ASN A 159 -10.69 -16.04 4.99
C ASN A 159 -10.65 -15.28 6.31
N GLU A 160 -11.47 -14.27 6.49
CA GLU A 160 -11.42 -13.41 7.66
C GLU A 160 -12.76 -13.29 8.37
N LEU A 161 -12.70 -13.23 9.69
CA LEU A 161 -13.80 -12.90 10.54
C LEU A 161 -13.45 -11.62 11.30
N VAL A 162 -14.21 -10.56 11.07
CA VAL A 162 -14.04 -9.28 11.76
C VAL A 162 -15.14 -9.13 12.81
N TYR A 163 -14.76 -9.04 14.08
CA TYR A 163 -15.69 -8.85 15.20
C TYR A 163 -15.46 -7.51 15.88
N ARG A 164 -16.52 -6.73 16.04
CA ARG A 164 -16.48 -5.40 16.66
C ARG A 164 -17.57 -5.23 17.72
N VAL A 165 -17.22 -4.46 18.76
CA VAL A 165 -18.13 -3.99 19.80
C VAL A 165 -18.04 -2.48 19.86
N THR A 166 -19.14 -1.79 19.58
CA THR A 166 -19.22 -0.33 19.53
C THR A 166 -20.34 0.23 20.41
N SER A 167 -20.39 1.55 20.58
CA SER A 167 -21.60 2.23 21.04
C SER A 167 -22.74 2.06 20.04
N LEU A 168 -24.00 2.20 20.50
CA LEU A 168 -25.17 2.08 19.62
C LEU A 168 -25.15 3.05 18.44
N ASP A 169 -24.63 4.26 18.62
CA ASP A 169 -24.46 5.25 17.57
C ASP A 169 -23.23 4.99 16.67
N GLY A 170 -22.48 3.93 16.95
CA GLY A 170 -21.31 3.52 16.20
C GLY A 170 -20.08 4.42 16.33
N LYS A 171 -20.11 5.46 17.19
CA LYS A 171 -19.02 6.44 17.28
C LYS A 171 -17.88 6.05 18.21
N THR A 172 -18.12 5.14 19.13
CA THR A 172 -17.10 4.66 20.09
C THR A 172 -16.86 3.18 19.85
N LEU A 173 -15.61 2.81 19.58
CA LEU A 173 -15.17 1.42 19.49
C LEU A 173 -14.72 0.96 20.88
N TYR A 174 -15.30 -0.12 21.39
CA TYR A 174 -14.90 -0.75 22.66
C TYR A 174 -13.98 -1.94 22.44
N TYR A 175 -14.14 -2.64 21.33
CA TYR A 175 -13.30 -3.79 20.96
C TYR A 175 -13.39 -4.06 19.47
N GLY A 176 -12.27 -4.47 18.88
CA GLY A 176 -12.20 -4.96 17.51
C GLY A 176 -11.12 -6.02 17.36
N VAL A 177 -11.38 -7.03 16.57
CA VAL A 177 -10.44 -8.08 16.19
C VAL A 177 -10.74 -8.56 14.78
N THR A 178 -9.69 -8.78 14.00
CA THR A 178 -9.72 -9.53 12.75
C THR A 178 -9.06 -10.87 13.01
N TYR A 179 -9.76 -11.95 12.69
CA TYR A 179 -9.27 -13.31 12.86
C TYR A 179 -9.18 -14.00 11.50
N THR A 180 -7.97 -14.36 11.10
CA THR A 180 -7.74 -15.09 9.85
C THR A 180 -8.11 -16.55 10.02
N LEU A 181 -9.04 -17.01 9.18
CA LEU A 181 -9.52 -18.39 9.17
C LEU A 181 -8.48 -19.29 8.51
N GLY A 182 -7.94 -20.25 9.24
CA GLY A 182 -7.13 -21.31 8.65
C GLY A 182 -7.97 -22.27 7.80
N THR A 183 -7.34 -23.08 6.95
CA THR A 183 -8.02 -24.07 6.08
C THR A 183 -9.03 -24.95 6.84
N ALA A 184 -8.70 -25.40 8.05
CA ALA A 184 -9.62 -26.17 8.88
C ALA A 184 -10.78 -25.36 9.48
N SER A 185 -10.66 -24.03 9.51
CA SER A 185 -11.72 -23.14 9.98
C SER A 185 -12.61 -22.71 8.83
N ARG A 186 -12.10 -22.71 7.59
CA ARG A 186 -12.87 -22.41 6.38
C ARG A 186 -13.86 -23.52 6.06
N ASP A 187 -13.49 -24.78 6.30
CA ASP A 187 -14.39 -25.92 6.15
C ASP A 187 -15.69 -25.76 6.98
N VAL A 188 -15.66 -24.92 8.03
CA VAL A 188 -16.83 -24.57 8.84
C VAL A 188 -17.79 -23.62 8.11
N TYR A 189 -17.30 -22.81 7.16
CA TYR A 189 -18.12 -21.87 6.39
C TYR A 189 -18.51 -22.37 5.00
N ASP A 190 -17.69 -23.24 4.44
CA ASP A 190 -17.97 -23.91 3.16
C ASP A 190 -18.94 -25.09 3.35
N ALA A 191 -19.37 -25.35 4.60
CA ALA A 191 -20.33 -26.35 4.91
C ALA A 191 -21.73 -25.96 4.36
N PHE A 192 -22.43 -26.92 3.83
CA PHE A 192 -23.85 -26.79 3.49
C PHE A 192 -24.65 -26.40 4.74
N ASP A 193 -25.71 -25.58 4.57
CA ASP A 193 -26.56 -25.11 5.66
C ASP A 193 -25.90 -24.05 6.58
N ILE A 194 -25.48 -22.91 6.00
CA ILE A 194 -24.95 -21.75 6.76
C ILE A 194 -26.02 -21.24 7.73
N ARG A 195 -25.61 -21.04 8.97
CA ARG A 195 -26.48 -20.62 10.08
C ARG A 195 -25.81 -19.48 10.86
N THR A 196 -26.56 -18.45 11.16
CA THR A 196 -26.16 -17.41 12.09
C THR A 196 -27.18 -17.29 13.22
N GLY A 197 -26.90 -16.50 14.25
CA GLY A 197 -27.86 -16.32 15.33
C GLY A 197 -27.33 -15.62 16.54
N LEU A 198 -28.08 -15.72 17.62
CA LEU A 198 -27.77 -15.07 18.88
C LEU A 198 -27.69 -16.08 20.02
N ARG A 199 -26.81 -15.82 20.98
CA ARG A 199 -26.66 -16.59 22.21
C ARG A 199 -26.81 -15.71 23.43
N LYS A 200 -27.49 -16.22 24.45
CA LYS A 200 -27.60 -15.58 25.74
C LYS A 200 -27.50 -16.60 26.87
N PHE A 201 -26.93 -16.22 28.02
CA PHE A 201 -26.71 -17.16 29.13
C PHE A 201 -27.68 -16.99 30.28
N TYR A 202 -28.17 -15.78 30.60
CA TYR A 202 -29.12 -15.51 31.68
C TYR A 202 -30.30 -14.68 31.21
N ALA A 203 -31.51 -15.02 31.68
CA ALA A 203 -32.77 -14.49 31.26
C ALA A 203 -32.94 -12.96 31.51
N ASP A 204 -32.51 -12.49 32.66
CA ASP A 204 -32.84 -11.17 33.20
C ASP A 204 -31.71 -10.13 33.08
N LYS A 205 -30.73 -10.36 32.19
CA LYS A 205 -29.50 -9.56 32.11
C LYS A 205 -29.20 -9.03 30.70
N GLY A 206 -30.10 -8.19 30.18
CA GLY A 206 -30.00 -7.58 28.87
C GLY A 206 -30.93 -8.21 27.82
N SER A 207 -31.10 -7.53 26.71
CA SER A 207 -31.98 -7.89 25.62
C SER A 207 -31.29 -7.63 24.28
N PHE A 208 -31.72 -8.29 23.24
CA PHE A 208 -31.25 -7.99 21.88
C PHE A 208 -32.31 -7.14 21.15
N ASP A 209 -31.82 -6.27 20.27
CA ASP A 209 -32.60 -5.42 19.39
C ASP A 209 -31.90 -5.27 18.04
N ASN A 210 -32.62 -4.85 17.01
CA ASN A 210 -32.06 -4.52 15.68
C ASN A 210 -31.17 -5.64 15.11
N PHE A 211 -31.66 -6.89 15.13
CA PHE A 211 -30.93 -8.02 14.54
C PHE A 211 -31.00 -7.97 13.03
N LYS A 212 -29.85 -7.82 12.38
CA LYS A 212 -29.76 -7.67 10.94
C LYS A 212 -28.75 -8.61 10.33
N VAL A 213 -29.11 -9.29 9.27
CA VAL A 213 -28.18 -10.09 8.44
C VAL A 213 -28.17 -9.54 7.04
N THR A 214 -26.98 -9.16 6.60
CA THR A 214 -26.73 -8.62 5.26
C THR A 214 -25.79 -9.56 4.53
N VAL A 215 -26.14 -10.05 3.35
CA VAL A 215 -25.27 -10.83 2.47
C VAL A 215 -24.74 -9.96 1.33
N PHE A 216 -23.53 -10.25 0.88
CA PHE A 216 -22.84 -9.55 -0.19
C PHE A 216 -22.85 -10.43 -1.43
N VAL A 217 -23.57 -10.02 -2.46
CA VAL A 217 -23.88 -10.87 -3.63
C VAL A 217 -22.85 -10.70 -4.76
N ASP A 218 -22.03 -9.66 -4.69
CA ASP A 218 -20.91 -9.42 -5.57
C ASP A 218 -19.64 -9.35 -4.70
N ASP A 219 -18.55 -9.98 -5.09
CA ASP A 219 -17.32 -10.25 -4.30
C ASP A 219 -16.56 -9.02 -3.75
N GLU A 220 -17.21 -7.89 -3.59
CA GLU A 220 -16.61 -6.71 -2.98
C GLU A 220 -17.08 -6.54 -1.53
N MET A 221 -16.08 -6.47 -0.62
CA MET A 221 -16.32 -6.16 0.78
C MET A 221 -16.92 -4.77 0.94
N PRO A 222 -18.06 -4.60 1.62
CA PRO A 222 -18.58 -3.28 1.90
C PRO A 222 -17.60 -2.57 2.83
N ALA A 223 -17.26 -1.34 2.49
CA ALA A 223 -16.43 -0.51 3.32
C ALA A 223 -17.00 -0.43 4.75
N MET A 224 -16.39 -1.16 5.67
CA MET A 224 -16.69 -1.07 7.10
C MET A 224 -15.95 0.14 7.73
N SER A 225 -15.69 1.17 6.96
CA SER A 225 -15.02 2.36 7.45
C SER A 225 -15.95 3.14 8.38
N LYS A 226 -15.89 2.83 9.68
CA LYS A 226 -16.45 3.72 10.69
C LYS A 226 -15.42 4.80 10.98
N LYS A 227 -15.82 6.05 10.77
CA LYS A 227 -15.01 7.22 11.05
C LYS A 227 -15.34 7.72 12.47
N TYR A 228 -14.34 7.73 13.33
CA TYR A 228 -14.42 8.29 14.67
C TYR A 228 -13.74 9.66 14.71
N GLU A 229 -14.33 10.59 15.40
CA GLU A 229 -13.75 11.92 15.62
C GLU A 229 -13.16 12.03 17.02
N LEU A 230 -12.29 13.03 17.26
CA LEU A 230 -11.61 13.25 18.55
C LEU A 230 -12.58 13.23 19.75
N GLY A 231 -13.76 13.80 19.61
CA GLY A 231 -14.81 13.80 20.63
C GLY A 231 -15.44 12.44 20.92
N GLY A 232 -15.26 11.44 20.05
CA GLY A 232 -15.73 10.06 20.22
C GLY A 232 -14.80 9.17 21.05
N PHE A 233 -13.60 9.67 21.43
CA PHE A 233 -12.65 8.92 22.24
C PHE A 233 -12.60 9.44 23.68
N ALA A 234 -12.65 8.52 24.64
CA ALA A 234 -12.23 8.81 26.00
C ALA A 234 -10.72 8.56 26.12
N PHE A 235 -9.98 9.62 26.46
CA PHE A 235 -8.55 9.54 26.68
C PHE A 235 -8.23 9.56 28.17
N LYS A 236 -7.28 8.73 28.58
CA LYS A 236 -6.73 8.72 29.93
C LYS A 236 -5.25 9.05 29.88
N GLY A 237 -4.84 10.10 30.55
CA GLY A 237 -3.48 10.59 30.49
C GLY A 237 -2.89 10.96 31.84
N SER A 238 -1.58 11.14 31.82
CA SER A 238 -0.80 11.70 32.92
C SER A 238 -0.78 13.24 32.86
N ASN A 239 -0.54 13.84 34.00
CA ASN A 239 -0.49 15.30 34.26
C ASN A 239 0.12 16.12 33.14
N GLY A 240 -0.63 17.03 32.55
CA GLY A 240 -0.13 18.05 31.64
C GLY A 240 -0.87 18.15 30.30
N LEU A 241 -1.35 17.03 29.72
CA LEU A 241 -2.23 17.05 28.55
C LEU A 241 -3.68 17.29 28.96
N LYS A 242 -4.35 18.15 28.20
CA LYS A 242 -5.77 18.48 28.41
C LYS A 242 -6.54 18.25 27.13
N GLN A 243 -7.59 17.44 27.23
CA GLN A 243 -8.56 17.28 26.16
C GLN A 243 -9.65 18.36 26.31
N SER A 244 -9.92 19.07 25.23
CA SER A 244 -11.07 19.98 25.07
C SER A 244 -11.92 19.50 23.89
N SER A 245 -13.09 20.13 23.66
CA SER A 245 -13.92 19.80 22.50
C SER A 245 -13.21 20.13 21.18
N GLY A 246 -12.43 19.20 20.65
CA GLY A 246 -11.77 19.33 19.35
C GLY A 246 -10.24 19.40 19.36
N ALA A 247 -9.59 19.41 20.56
CA ALA A 247 -8.14 19.41 20.63
C ALA A 247 -7.59 18.76 21.91
N ILE A 248 -6.37 18.20 21.83
CA ILE A 248 -5.54 17.82 22.97
C ILE A 248 -4.29 18.70 22.91
N SER A 249 -3.92 19.33 24.04
CA SER A 249 -2.75 20.20 24.11
C SER A 249 -2.03 20.14 25.46
N GLY A 250 -0.75 20.53 25.46
CA GLY A 250 0.10 20.59 26.65
C GLY A 250 1.35 19.70 26.54
N SER A 251 1.81 19.18 27.66
CA SER A 251 2.97 18.26 27.73
C SER A 251 2.61 17.02 28.54
N GLY A 252 3.07 15.85 28.09
CA GLY A 252 2.81 14.56 28.72
C GLY A 252 2.28 13.49 27.77
N ALA A 253 1.78 12.39 28.30
CA ALA A 253 1.22 11.29 27.54
C ALA A 253 -0.28 11.09 27.79
N MET A 254 -1.02 10.69 26.77
CA MET A 254 -2.44 10.38 26.83
C MET A 254 -2.76 9.22 25.86
N LEU A 255 -3.46 8.21 26.35
CA LEU A 255 -3.91 7.07 25.54
C LEU A 255 -5.43 6.95 25.57
N THR A 256 -6.02 6.39 24.52
CA THR A 256 -7.44 6.02 24.52
C THR A 256 -7.72 5.03 25.66
N GLU A 257 -8.90 5.08 26.24
CA GLU A 257 -9.31 4.08 27.26
C GLU A 257 -9.52 2.71 26.64
N THR A 258 -9.87 2.66 25.35
CA THR A 258 -10.12 1.42 24.60
C THR A 258 -9.06 1.20 23.53
N ALA A 259 -8.87 -0.04 23.12
CA ALA A 259 -8.05 -0.41 21.98
C ALA A 259 -8.73 0.00 20.67
N MET A 260 -7.91 0.21 19.64
CA MET A 260 -8.34 0.44 18.25
C MET A 260 -8.57 -0.91 17.55
N ALA A 261 -9.19 -0.88 16.36
CA ALA A 261 -9.20 -2.03 15.46
C ALA A 261 -7.77 -2.40 15.01
N ASP A 262 -7.61 -3.61 14.47
CA ASP A 262 -6.31 -4.07 13.95
C ASP A 262 -5.87 -3.23 12.75
N ASN A 263 -6.80 -2.87 11.89
CA ASN A 263 -6.59 -2.03 10.72
C ASN A 263 -7.29 -0.68 10.89
N PHE A 264 -6.55 0.40 10.73
CA PHE A 264 -7.11 1.76 10.83
C PHE A 264 -6.20 2.80 10.16
N VAL A 265 -6.80 3.90 9.74
CA VAL A 265 -6.12 5.14 9.39
C VAL A 265 -6.47 6.21 10.41
N ALA A 266 -5.46 6.77 11.07
CA ALA A 266 -5.61 7.93 11.92
C ALA A 266 -5.07 9.17 11.20
N GLU A 267 -5.92 10.15 11.01
CA GLU A 267 -5.58 11.47 10.46
C GLU A 267 -5.68 12.51 11.56
N ALA A 268 -4.70 13.37 11.66
CA ALA A 268 -4.70 14.43 12.65
C ALA A 268 -3.98 15.68 12.16
N VAL A 269 -4.26 16.80 12.81
CA VAL A 269 -3.51 18.05 12.65
C VAL A 269 -2.66 18.24 13.89
N LEU A 270 -1.35 18.18 13.73
CA LEU A 270 -0.35 18.39 14.78
C LEU A 270 0.26 19.78 14.68
N LYS A 271 0.47 20.41 15.84
CA LYS A 271 1.31 21.60 15.98
C LYS A 271 2.44 21.29 16.96
N PRO A 272 3.58 20.75 16.48
CA PRO A 272 4.70 20.40 17.33
C PRO A 272 5.46 21.66 17.79
N GLU A 273 5.74 21.77 19.09
CA GLU A 273 6.62 22.80 19.66
C GLU A 273 8.00 22.24 20.03
N GLY A 274 8.10 20.93 20.20
CA GLY A 274 9.30 20.15 20.45
C GLY A 274 9.12 18.75 19.88
N VAL A 275 9.48 17.72 20.64
CA VAL A 275 9.21 16.35 20.27
C VAL A 275 7.72 16.03 20.44
N SER A 276 7.13 15.44 19.43
CA SER A 276 5.74 14.97 19.43
C SER A 276 5.70 13.50 19.02
N LYS A 277 4.85 12.69 19.67
CA LYS A 277 4.69 11.29 19.33
C LYS A 277 3.22 10.95 19.17
N ILE A 278 2.93 10.13 18.17
CA ILE A 278 1.66 9.44 18.00
C ILE A 278 1.88 7.99 18.42
N PHE A 279 1.14 7.53 19.41
CA PHE A 279 1.19 6.17 19.91
C PHE A 279 0.11 5.31 19.26
N PHE A 280 0.47 4.07 18.90
CA PHE A 280 -0.48 3.09 18.39
C PHE A 280 -0.07 1.66 18.78
N GLY A 281 -1.02 0.74 18.80
CA GLY A 281 -0.78 -0.62 19.29
C GLY A 281 -0.28 -0.67 20.74
N MET A 282 -0.65 0.32 21.56
CA MET A 282 -0.16 0.45 22.94
C MET A 282 -0.95 -0.44 23.89
N THR A 283 -0.27 -1.27 24.65
CA THR A 283 -0.88 -1.93 25.84
C THR A 283 -0.91 -0.98 27.03
N ASP A 284 0.13 -0.19 27.18
CA ASP A 284 0.30 0.90 28.15
C ASP A 284 1.33 1.90 27.62
N VAL A 285 1.64 2.98 28.32
CA VAL A 285 2.58 4.04 27.87
C VAL A 285 4.02 3.58 27.66
N ASN A 286 4.36 2.37 28.08
CA ASN A 286 5.71 1.81 27.99
C ASN A 286 5.82 0.64 27.00
N ASN A 287 4.72 0.23 26.36
CA ASN A 287 4.72 -0.93 25.47
C ASN A 287 3.80 -0.70 24.26
N GLY A 288 4.35 -0.78 23.05
CA GLY A 288 3.66 -0.57 21.78
C GLY A 288 4.55 0.08 20.72
N TYR A 289 4.01 1.00 19.96
CA TYR A 289 4.70 1.70 18.88
C TYR A 289 4.50 3.21 18.96
N ALA A 290 5.49 3.97 18.48
CA ALA A 290 5.42 5.42 18.40
C ALA A 290 5.97 5.93 17.07
N PHE A 291 5.20 6.79 16.41
CA PHE A 291 5.69 7.69 15.39
C PHE A 291 6.10 9.00 16.04
N GLU A 292 7.36 9.37 15.93
CA GLU A 292 7.96 10.54 16.55
C GLU A 292 8.27 11.61 15.49
N ILE A 293 7.93 12.83 15.81
CA ILE A 293 8.30 14.04 15.08
C ILE A 293 9.19 14.85 16.02
N ASP A 294 10.47 14.95 15.71
CA ASP A 294 11.43 15.75 16.45
C ASP A 294 11.73 17.03 15.66
N LYS A 295 11.04 18.11 16.03
CA LYS A 295 11.19 19.40 15.38
C LYS A 295 12.58 20.00 15.51
N LYS A 296 13.27 19.74 16.61
CA LYS A 296 14.59 20.32 16.89
C LYS A 296 15.68 19.67 16.04
N ASN A 297 15.60 18.35 15.86
CA ASN A 297 16.56 17.57 15.10
C ASN A 297 16.09 17.34 13.65
N GLU A 298 14.92 17.86 13.29
CA GLU A 298 14.30 17.73 11.95
C GLU A 298 14.25 16.28 11.49
N THR A 299 13.70 15.40 12.36
CA THR A 299 13.58 13.97 12.08
C THR A 299 12.18 13.44 12.31
N LEU A 300 11.79 12.51 11.46
CA LEU A 300 10.66 11.60 11.67
C LEU A 300 11.21 10.22 11.98
N ALA A 301 10.69 9.57 13.01
CA ALA A 301 11.15 8.23 13.39
C ALA A 301 10.00 7.33 13.84
N LEU A 302 10.12 6.04 13.52
CA LEU A 302 9.22 5.00 14.00
C LEU A 302 9.96 4.14 15.04
N TYR A 303 9.32 3.94 16.18
CA TYR A 303 9.88 3.17 17.29
C TYR A 303 8.96 2.02 17.70
N LYS A 304 9.57 0.93 18.15
CA LYS A 304 8.94 -0.06 19.03
C LYS A 304 9.32 0.23 20.47
N ILE A 305 8.35 0.17 21.37
CA ILE A 305 8.54 0.47 22.80
C ILE A 305 8.34 -0.83 23.58
N ASN A 306 9.34 -1.24 24.35
CA ASN A 306 9.31 -2.43 25.19
C ASN A 306 9.77 -2.07 26.61
N GLY A 307 8.86 -2.10 27.60
CA GLY A 307 9.17 -1.76 28.98
C GLY A 307 9.68 -0.32 29.18
N GLY A 308 9.36 0.58 28.26
CA GLY A 308 9.84 1.97 28.24
C GLY A 308 11.12 2.21 27.45
N ASP A 309 11.77 1.17 26.95
CA ASP A 309 12.93 1.27 26.05
C ASP A 309 12.45 1.45 24.60
N TYR A 310 13.02 2.44 23.90
CA TYR A 310 12.70 2.81 22.53
C TYR A 310 13.67 2.17 21.54
N GLU A 311 13.22 1.18 20.81
CA GLU A 311 13.94 0.59 19.69
C GLU A 311 13.56 1.30 18.40
N ARG A 312 14.50 2.02 17.76
CA ARG A 312 14.24 2.71 16.51
C ARG A 312 14.13 1.73 15.34
N LEU A 313 12.99 1.71 14.68
CA LEU A 313 12.71 0.87 13.53
C LEU A 313 13.11 1.55 12.21
N GLY A 314 12.87 2.85 12.10
CA GLY A 314 13.22 3.65 10.93
C GLY A 314 13.30 5.14 11.28
N VAL A 315 13.99 5.91 10.44
CA VAL A 315 14.13 7.37 10.57
C VAL A 315 14.26 8.02 9.19
N LYS A 316 13.67 9.21 9.05
CA LYS A 316 13.91 10.13 7.92
C LYS A 316 14.30 11.50 8.46
N ASN A 317 15.30 12.12 7.84
CA ASN A 317 15.60 13.52 8.03
C ASN A 317 14.70 14.34 7.11
N MET A 318 14.10 15.40 7.65
CA MET A 318 13.21 16.26 6.87
C MET A 318 12.93 17.58 7.62
N PRO A 319 12.65 18.69 6.91
CA PRO A 319 12.27 19.93 7.55
C PRO A 319 10.95 19.79 8.29
N VAL A 320 10.89 20.30 9.52
CA VAL A 320 9.68 20.44 10.31
C VAL A 320 9.44 21.94 10.53
N TYR A 321 8.63 22.53 9.68
CA TYR A 321 8.34 23.96 9.69
C TYR A 321 7.51 24.37 10.91
N ASP A 322 7.43 25.68 11.16
CA ASP A 322 6.53 26.22 12.17
C ASP A 322 5.08 26.18 11.68
N GLY A 323 4.17 25.71 12.49
CA GLY A 323 2.75 25.70 12.17
C GLY A 323 2.04 24.39 12.48
N GLU A 324 0.99 24.17 11.74
CA GLU A 324 0.14 22.99 11.83
C GLU A 324 0.49 22.06 10.69
N HIS A 325 0.52 20.76 10.96
CA HIS A 325 0.89 19.71 10.02
C HIS A 325 -0.17 18.61 10.00
N LYS A 326 -0.52 18.12 8.83
CA LYS A 326 -1.29 16.89 8.69
C LYS A 326 -0.39 15.70 8.96
N VAL A 327 -0.91 14.76 9.71
CA VAL A 327 -0.24 13.51 10.04
C VAL A 327 -1.19 12.35 9.78
N TYR A 328 -0.67 11.28 9.18
CA TYR A 328 -1.38 10.04 8.96
C TYR A 328 -0.60 8.90 9.59
N VAL A 329 -1.32 8.02 10.25
CA VAL A 329 -0.82 6.72 10.68
C VAL A 329 -1.81 5.69 10.17
N ASP A 330 -1.41 4.98 9.13
CA ASP A 330 -2.14 3.83 8.60
C ASP A 330 -1.52 2.57 9.17
N VAL A 331 -2.33 1.76 9.83
CA VAL A 331 -1.92 0.43 10.27
C VAL A 331 -2.85 -0.57 9.61
N THR A 332 -2.32 -1.32 8.65
CA THR A 332 -3.07 -2.31 7.89
C THR A 332 -2.27 -3.60 7.82
N ASP A 333 -2.89 -4.73 8.15
CA ASP A 333 -2.28 -6.07 8.13
C ASP A 333 -0.94 -6.19 8.87
N GLY A 334 -0.85 -5.49 10.01
CA GLY A 334 0.37 -5.44 10.83
C GLY A 334 1.50 -4.61 10.23
N VAL A 335 1.18 -3.72 9.33
CA VAL A 335 2.09 -2.77 8.69
C VAL A 335 1.71 -1.37 9.10
N ALA A 336 2.67 -0.58 9.56
CA ALA A 336 2.49 0.85 9.76
C ALA A 336 3.06 1.62 8.58
N THR A 337 2.22 2.43 7.95
CA THR A 337 2.62 3.50 7.05
C THR A 337 2.39 4.83 7.76
N VAL A 338 3.44 5.60 7.97
CA VAL A 338 3.36 6.91 8.59
C VAL A 338 3.65 7.98 7.54
N MET A 339 2.80 8.99 7.50
CA MET A 339 2.91 10.10 6.56
C MET A 339 2.83 11.42 7.33
N PHE A 340 3.65 12.36 6.93
CA PHE A 340 3.72 13.67 7.53
C PHE A 340 3.73 14.72 6.42
N ASP A 341 2.73 15.57 6.44
CA ASP A 341 2.60 16.71 5.53
C ASP A 341 3.19 17.95 6.19
N THR A 342 4.12 18.57 5.50
CA THR A 342 4.67 19.85 5.94
C THR A 342 3.75 21.02 5.60
N PHE A 343 2.70 20.81 4.78
CA PHE A 343 1.81 21.85 4.26
C PHE A 343 0.35 21.47 4.30
N PHE A 344 -0.48 22.46 4.62
CA PHE A 344 -1.93 22.34 4.58
C PHE A 344 -2.46 22.51 3.15
N LYS A 345 -2.41 21.45 2.34
CA LYS A 345 -3.21 21.35 1.11
C LYS A 345 -3.87 19.99 1.04
N GLU A 346 -5.14 19.96 0.62
CA GLU A 346 -6.01 18.78 0.71
C GLU A 346 -5.54 17.57 -0.12
N ASP A 347 -4.64 17.76 -1.10
CA ASP A 347 -4.18 16.71 -2.02
C ASP A 347 -2.64 16.56 -2.05
N ASP A 348 -1.92 17.09 -1.07
CA ASP A 348 -0.46 17.19 -1.14
C ASP A 348 0.26 15.99 -0.56
N ALA A 349 1.41 15.80 -1.09
CA ALA A 349 2.38 14.79 -0.82
C ALA A 349 2.92 14.80 0.59
N PHE A 350 3.22 13.63 1.07
CA PHE A 350 3.69 13.41 2.42
C PHE A 350 5.08 12.84 2.43
N TRP A 351 5.84 13.22 3.44
CA TRP A 351 6.94 12.40 3.88
C TRP A 351 6.38 11.12 4.45
N SER A 352 6.74 9.98 3.88
CA SER A 352 6.22 8.70 4.34
C SER A 352 7.29 7.65 4.47
N PHE A 353 7.05 6.68 5.32
CA PHE A 353 7.72 5.40 5.30
C PHE A 353 6.82 4.31 5.87
N SER A 354 6.99 3.09 5.36
CA SER A 354 6.20 1.94 5.73
C SER A 354 7.10 0.86 6.31
N LEU A 355 6.66 0.24 7.41
CA LEU A 355 7.39 -0.84 8.08
C LEU A 355 6.44 -1.92 8.57
N LYS A 356 6.82 -3.19 8.39
CA LYS A 356 6.13 -4.30 9.03
C LYS A 356 6.43 -4.30 10.53
N LEU A 357 5.37 -4.41 11.33
CA LEU A 357 5.45 -4.40 12.78
C LEU A 357 5.51 -5.82 13.31
N ASP A 358 6.68 -6.27 13.72
CA ASP A 358 6.86 -7.63 14.25
C ASP A 358 6.08 -7.84 15.54
N GLY A 359 5.10 -8.75 15.48
CA GLY A 359 4.25 -9.08 16.61
C GLY A 359 3.26 -7.97 16.97
N TYR A 360 2.87 -7.14 16.00
CA TYR A 360 1.80 -6.16 16.18
C TYR A 360 0.53 -6.84 16.70
N LYS A 361 -0.10 -6.18 17.64
CA LYS A 361 -1.40 -6.55 18.17
C LYS A 361 -2.23 -5.29 18.35
N THR A 362 -3.52 -5.45 18.24
CA THR A 362 -4.50 -4.41 18.58
C THR A 362 -4.15 -3.79 19.93
N GLY A 363 -4.15 -2.48 19.97
CA GLY A 363 -3.80 -1.73 21.17
C GLY A 363 -4.41 -0.33 21.17
N LYS A 364 -4.10 0.43 22.20
CA LYS A 364 -4.57 1.80 22.38
C LYS A 364 -3.84 2.74 21.41
N PHE A 365 -4.52 3.84 21.10
CA PHE A 365 -3.99 4.97 20.36
C PHE A 365 -3.76 6.17 21.30
N GLY A 366 -2.86 7.06 20.97
CA GLY A 366 -2.66 8.24 21.80
C GLY A 366 -1.53 9.15 21.35
N PHE A 367 -1.17 10.04 22.26
CA PHE A 367 -0.21 11.11 21.98
C PHE A 367 0.75 11.32 23.14
N TRP A 368 1.95 11.78 22.83
CA TRP A 368 2.88 12.34 23.78
C TRP A 368 3.49 13.62 23.20
N PHE A 369 3.53 14.69 23.99
CA PHE A 369 4.11 15.96 23.59
C PHE A 369 5.11 16.49 24.64
N GLU A 370 6.25 16.97 24.18
CA GLU A 370 7.12 17.86 24.99
C GLU A 370 6.50 19.26 25.09
N GLY A 371 5.76 19.66 24.09
CA GLY A 371 4.90 20.83 23.95
C GLY A 371 4.18 20.72 22.61
N GLY A 372 3.03 21.37 22.48
CA GLY A 372 2.27 21.34 21.24
C GLY A 372 0.81 20.93 21.40
N SER A 373 0.17 20.59 20.29
CA SER A 373 -1.24 20.20 20.26
C SER A 373 -1.56 19.29 19.07
N VAL A 374 -2.66 18.57 19.22
CA VAL A 374 -3.33 17.84 18.12
C VAL A 374 -4.79 18.26 18.06
N SER A 375 -5.29 18.41 16.86
CA SER A 375 -6.69 18.72 16.56
C SER A 375 -7.15 17.92 15.35
N ASN A 376 -8.44 17.99 15.04
CA ASN A 376 -9.04 17.33 13.88
C ASN A 376 -8.68 15.85 13.74
N LEU A 377 -8.48 15.17 14.87
CA LEU A 377 -8.23 13.72 14.86
C LEU A 377 -9.47 13.01 14.33
N THR A 378 -9.25 12.23 13.30
CA THR A 378 -10.21 11.23 12.85
C THR A 378 -9.50 9.90 12.81
N VAL A 379 -10.19 8.85 13.20
CA VAL A 379 -9.72 7.47 13.03
C VAL A 379 -10.77 6.74 12.22
N THR A 380 -10.36 6.23 11.09
CA THR A 380 -11.18 5.41 10.21
C THR A 380 -10.70 3.99 10.32
N GLU A 381 -11.55 3.07 10.75
CA GLU A 381 -11.24 1.66 10.63
C GLU A 381 -11.20 1.29 9.17
N THR A 382 -10.15 0.59 8.76
CA THR A 382 -9.97 0.15 7.40
C THR A 382 -10.03 -1.37 7.34
N ASP A 383 -10.51 -1.86 6.23
CA ASP A 383 -10.38 -3.27 5.91
C ASP A 383 -8.94 -3.55 5.44
N SER A 384 -8.57 -4.83 5.37
CA SER A 384 -7.38 -5.24 4.61
C SER A 384 -7.40 -4.58 3.25
N ILE A 385 -6.24 -4.14 2.76
CA ILE A 385 -6.16 -3.37 1.51
C ILE A 385 -6.91 -4.13 0.42
N THR A 386 -8.14 -3.73 0.16
CA THR A 386 -8.97 -4.24 -0.94
C THR A 386 -8.68 -3.40 -2.16
N GLY A 387 -8.12 -3.99 -3.17
CA GLY A 387 -7.73 -3.31 -4.39
C GLY A 387 -6.56 -4.01 -5.05
N GLU A 388 -6.22 -3.61 -6.25
CA GLU A 388 -5.05 -4.12 -6.93
C GLU A 388 -3.79 -3.56 -6.25
N THR A 389 -3.20 -4.36 -5.38
CA THR A 389 -1.97 -4.01 -4.68
C THR A 389 -0.77 -4.74 -5.24
N TYR A 390 0.41 -4.23 -4.92
CA TYR A 390 1.69 -4.92 -5.14
C TYR A 390 2.51 -4.88 -3.86
N THR A 391 3.56 -5.71 -3.79
CA THR A 391 4.52 -5.69 -2.69
C THR A 391 5.94 -5.79 -3.28
N ASN A 392 6.83 -4.91 -2.83
CA ASN A 392 8.24 -4.98 -3.19
C ASN A 392 8.92 -6.23 -2.58
N PRO A 393 9.86 -6.88 -3.29
CA PRO A 393 10.34 -6.54 -4.64
C PRO A 393 9.39 -7.00 -5.74
N VAL A 394 9.31 -6.24 -6.85
CA VAL A 394 8.47 -6.57 -8.01
C VAL A 394 9.18 -7.42 -9.07
N ASN A 395 10.52 -7.41 -9.07
CA ASN A 395 11.35 -8.24 -9.94
C ASN A 395 12.71 -8.48 -9.28
N TRP A 396 13.59 -9.21 -9.92
CA TRP A 396 14.97 -9.40 -9.48
C TRP A 396 15.94 -8.83 -10.50
N GLY A 397 17.11 -8.41 -10.04
CA GLY A 397 18.17 -7.87 -10.86
C GLY A 397 18.67 -6.51 -10.34
N PRO A 398 19.98 -6.27 -10.44
CA PRO A 398 20.58 -4.98 -10.13
C PRO A 398 20.40 -3.98 -11.26
N ASP A 399 20.61 -2.70 -10.95
CA ASP A 399 20.76 -1.60 -11.88
C ASP A 399 19.57 -1.57 -12.87
N PRO A 400 18.31 -1.48 -12.38
CA PRO A 400 17.13 -1.55 -13.23
C PRO A 400 16.97 -0.28 -14.05
N ASP A 401 16.71 -0.44 -15.33
CA ASP A 401 16.27 0.66 -16.19
C ASP A 401 14.91 0.35 -16.78
N VAL A 402 14.01 1.32 -16.81
CA VAL A 402 12.64 1.14 -17.30
C VAL A 402 12.28 2.16 -18.37
N LEU A 403 11.97 1.66 -19.55
CA LEU A 403 11.40 2.42 -20.65
C LEU A 403 9.89 2.17 -20.74
N PHE A 404 9.08 3.23 -20.74
CA PHE A 404 7.68 3.13 -21.13
C PHE A 404 7.54 3.50 -22.61
N TYR A 405 7.09 2.57 -23.42
CA TYR A 405 6.96 2.74 -24.87
C TYR A 405 5.77 1.95 -25.39
N ASP A 406 4.92 2.62 -26.18
CA ASP A 406 3.72 2.06 -26.80
C ASP A 406 2.83 1.26 -25.82
N GLY A 407 2.53 1.88 -24.65
CA GLY A 407 1.66 1.32 -23.62
C GLY A 407 2.26 0.15 -22.80
N THR A 408 3.54 -0.15 -23.00
CA THR A 408 4.24 -1.26 -22.34
C THR A 408 5.47 -0.75 -21.62
N TYR A 409 5.72 -1.26 -20.42
CA TYR A 409 6.96 -1.06 -19.68
C TYR A 409 7.97 -2.12 -20.08
N TYR A 410 9.18 -1.69 -20.36
CA TYR A 410 10.34 -2.54 -20.67
C TYR A 410 11.38 -2.34 -19.59
N LEU A 411 11.57 -3.34 -18.75
CA LEU A 411 12.62 -3.36 -17.72
C LEU A 411 13.84 -4.08 -18.25
N TYR A 412 14.96 -3.40 -18.25
CA TYR A 412 16.27 -3.95 -18.61
C TYR A 412 17.11 -4.12 -17.37
N ASN A 413 17.65 -5.30 -17.18
CA ASN A 413 18.62 -5.53 -16.13
C ASN A 413 19.61 -6.65 -16.49
N ARG A 414 20.61 -6.79 -15.65
CA ARG A 414 21.58 -7.86 -15.74
C ARG A 414 21.03 -9.14 -15.13
N ILE A 415 21.14 -10.29 -15.86
CA ILE A 415 20.51 -11.54 -15.44
C ILE A 415 21.18 -12.17 -14.23
N THR A 416 22.52 -12.25 -14.20
CA THR A 416 23.28 -12.83 -13.08
C THR A 416 24.64 -12.17 -12.92
N SER A 417 25.25 -12.32 -11.72
CA SER A 417 26.62 -11.94 -11.48
C SER A 417 27.57 -12.97 -12.11
N GLY A 418 27.88 -12.84 -13.37
CA GLY A 418 28.76 -13.77 -14.09
C GLY A 418 28.39 -13.94 -15.56
N ASP A 419 27.13 -13.79 -15.87
CA ASP A 419 26.65 -13.83 -17.25
C ASP A 419 26.60 -12.39 -17.77
N ASP A 420 27.46 -12.08 -18.72
CA ASP A 420 27.54 -10.74 -19.33
C ASP A 420 26.42 -10.54 -20.34
N ILE A 421 25.18 -10.63 -19.89
CA ILE A 421 23.98 -10.49 -20.72
C ILE A 421 22.93 -9.61 -20.06
N PHE A 422 22.23 -8.84 -20.89
CA PHE A 422 21.06 -8.10 -20.50
C PHE A 422 19.79 -8.76 -21.04
N ARG A 423 18.75 -8.76 -20.22
CA ARG A 423 17.42 -9.24 -20.58
C ARG A 423 16.41 -8.12 -20.47
N VAL A 424 15.38 -8.16 -21.30
CA VAL A 424 14.19 -7.34 -21.15
C VAL A 424 13.06 -8.14 -20.51
N TYR A 425 12.34 -7.49 -19.63
CA TYR A 425 11.07 -7.93 -19.05
C TYR A 425 10.00 -6.93 -19.46
N THR A 426 8.76 -7.37 -19.58
CA THR A 426 7.63 -6.49 -19.91
C THR A 426 6.58 -6.52 -18.82
N SER A 427 5.88 -5.38 -18.66
CA SER A 427 4.77 -5.22 -17.74
C SER A 427 3.77 -4.20 -18.29
N SER A 428 2.50 -4.33 -17.90
CA SER A 428 1.47 -3.31 -18.13
C SER A 428 1.37 -2.29 -16.99
N ASP A 429 1.85 -2.66 -15.77
CA ASP A 429 1.60 -1.89 -14.56
C ASP A 429 2.82 -1.77 -13.62
N MET A 430 4.00 -2.19 -14.06
CA MET A 430 5.26 -2.24 -13.29
C MET A 430 5.28 -3.21 -12.10
N THR A 431 4.18 -3.87 -11.77
CA THR A 431 4.08 -4.71 -10.56
C THR A 431 4.25 -6.21 -10.87
N ARG A 432 3.98 -6.61 -12.10
CA ARG A 432 4.14 -7.99 -12.59
C ARG A 432 4.96 -7.96 -13.87
N TRP A 433 6.08 -8.66 -13.85
CA TRP A 433 7.04 -8.66 -14.95
C TRP A 433 7.15 -10.03 -15.60
N VAL A 434 7.11 -10.05 -16.93
CA VAL A 434 7.30 -11.27 -17.72
C VAL A 434 8.66 -11.21 -18.42
N ALA A 435 9.50 -12.22 -18.16
CA ALA A 435 10.79 -12.34 -18.81
C ALA A 435 10.62 -12.53 -20.33
N ARG A 436 11.33 -11.73 -21.09
CA ARG A 436 11.36 -11.78 -22.57
C ARG A 436 12.75 -12.12 -23.07
N ASN A 437 13.15 -11.54 -24.17
CA ASN A 437 14.40 -11.84 -24.84
C ASN A 437 15.63 -11.50 -24.01
N VAL A 438 16.71 -12.21 -24.23
CA VAL A 438 18.05 -11.70 -24.03
C VAL A 438 18.30 -10.67 -25.13
N VAL A 439 18.48 -9.41 -24.76
CA VAL A 439 18.54 -8.29 -25.72
C VAL A 439 19.95 -8.00 -26.17
N PHE A 440 20.96 -8.41 -25.37
CA PHE A 440 22.36 -8.23 -25.68
C PHE A 440 23.19 -9.41 -25.18
N VAL A 441 24.00 -9.96 -26.05
CA VAL A 441 24.89 -11.08 -25.76
C VAL A 441 26.32 -10.64 -26.06
N ASN A 442 27.23 -10.89 -25.13
CA ASN A 442 28.64 -10.70 -25.38
C ASN A 442 29.15 -11.74 -26.39
N ASP A 443 29.64 -11.24 -27.54
CA ASP A 443 30.41 -12.09 -28.45
C ASP A 443 31.91 -11.79 -28.28
N PRO A 444 32.65 -12.64 -27.57
CA PRO A 444 34.07 -12.39 -27.29
C PRO A 444 34.94 -12.42 -28.56
N THR A 445 34.42 -12.88 -29.69
CA THR A 445 35.13 -12.84 -30.99
C THR A 445 35.05 -11.48 -31.65
N ILE A 446 34.04 -10.70 -31.32
CA ILE A 446 33.80 -9.35 -31.83
C ILE A 446 34.10 -8.30 -30.76
N HIS A 447 33.73 -8.59 -29.52
CA HIS A 447 33.76 -7.69 -28.37
C HIS A 447 34.84 -8.10 -27.38
N ASN A 448 35.84 -7.29 -27.21
CA ASN A 448 36.92 -7.53 -26.24
C ASN A 448 36.65 -6.78 -24.93
N VAL A 449 35.42 -6.94 -24.39
CA VAL A 449 34.99 -6.34 -23.13
C VAL A 449 34.34 -7.38 -22.22
N GLN A 450 34.29 -7.10 -20.91
CA GLN A 450 33.80 -8.01 -19.89
C GLN A 450 33.07 -7.22 -18.80
N HIS A 451 32.36 -7.92 -17.92
CA HIS A 451 31.66 -7.34 -16.77
C HIS A 451 30.70 -6.21 -17.16
N TYR A 452 29.72 -6.54 -17.94
CA TYR A 452 28.63 -5.62 -18.32
C TYR A 452 27.79 -5.25 -17.10
N MET A 453 27.42 -3.95 -16.98
CA MET A 453 26.62 -3.41 -15.89
C MET A 453 25.85 -2.18 -16.33
N SER A 454 24.87 -1.78 -15.52
CA SER A 454 24.07 -0.56 -15.65
C SER A 454 23.54 -0.34 -17.07
N PRO A 455 22.68 -1.26 -17.60
CA PRO A 455 22.01 -1.05 -18.87
C PRO A 455 21.05 0.12 -18.75
N ASN A 456 20.99 0.97 -19.78
CA ASN A 456 20.04 2.06 -19.85
C ASN A 456 19.54 2.20 -21.28
N VAL A 457 18.24 2.07 -21.52
CA VAL A 457 17.65 2.08 -22.86
C VAL A 457 16.87 3.36 -23.11
N PHE A 458 17.24 4.04 -24.16
CA PHE A 458 16.66 5.31 -24.56
C PHE A 458 16.11 5.26 -25.98
N TYR A 459 14.85 5.64 -26.17
CA TYR A 459 14.24 5.75 -27.49
C TYR A 459 14.38 7.16 -28.03
N TYR A 460 14.95 7.29 -29.22
CA TYR A 460 15.09 8.57 -29.91
C TYR A 460 14.97 8.41 -31.41
N GLU A 461 14.06 9.15 -32.04
CA GLU A 461 13.86 9.23 -33.50
C GLU A 461 13.82 7.86 -34.19
N GLY A 462 13.06 6.90 -33.65
CA GLY A 462 12.87 5.59 -34.27
C GLY A 462 13.92 4.55 -33.91
N THR A 463 14.92 4.89 -33.12
CA THR A 463 16.01 3.99 -32.71
C THR A 463 16.05 3.83 -31.19
N PHE A 464 16.25 2.62 -30.73
CA PHE A 464 16.52 2.32 -29.32
C PHE A 464 18.03 2.26 -29.13
N TYR A 465 18.53 3.04 -28.17
CA TYR A 465 19.93 3.14 -27.79
C TYR A 465 20.12 2.46 -26.42
N LEU A 466 20.91 1.41 -26.36
CA LEU A 466 21.29 0.73 -25.11
C LEU A 466 22.66 1.26 -24.68
N PHE A 467 22.71 2.08 -23.65
CA PHE A 467 23.93 2.48 -22.96
C PHE A 467 24.27 1.45 -21.89
N TYR A 468 25.52 1.14 -21.71
CA TYR A 468 25.98 0.22 -20.67
C TYR A 468 27.45 0.44 -20.33
N ALA A 469 27.84 0.08 -19.13
CA ALA A 469 29.25 0.06 -18.76
C ALA A 469 29.83 -1.35 -18.88
N ALA A 470 31.09 -1.44 -19.30
CA ALA A 470 31.84 -2.70 -19.34
C ALA A 470 33.34 -2.46 -19.22
N LYS A 471 34.09 -3.44 -18.75
CA LYS A 471 35.55 -3.41 -18.68
C LYS A 471 36.14 -3.71 -20.03
N ASN A 472 37.02 -2.81 -20.50
CA ASN A 472 37.83 -3.06 -21.68
C ASN A 472 38.95 -4.09 -21.44
N ALA A 473 39.72 -4.43 -22.45
CA ALA A 473 40.83 -5.39 -22.36
C ALA A 473 41.88 -5.07 -21.29
N ALA A 474 41.97 -3.79 -20.90
CA ALA A 474 42.87 -3.36 -19.81
C ALA A 474 42.23 -3.45 -18.43
N GLY A 475 41.02 -3.96 -18.32
CA GLY A 475 40.26 -4.09 -17.06
C GLY A 475 39.68 -2.77 -16.55
N SER A 476 39.58 -1.72 -17.36
CA SER A 476 39.05 -0.42 -16.99
C SER A 476 37.66 -0.22 -17.56
N ASN A 477 36.72 0.25 -16.73
CA ASN A 477 35.33 0.49 -17.15
C ASN A 477 35.28 1.60 -18.21
N ARG A 478 34.37 1.41 -19.16
CA ARG A 478 34.03 2.34 -20.23
C ARG A 478 32.52 2.29 -20.45
N ILE A 479 31.94 3.36 -20.96
CA ILE A 479 30.56 3.39 -21.43
C ILE A 479 30.53 3.13 -22.92
N TYR A 480 29.67 2.21 -23.31
CA TYR A 480 29.41 1.82 -24.68
C TYR A 480 27.95 2.07 -25.03
N CYS A 481 27.64 2.10 -26.34
CA CYS A 481 26.28 2.18 -26.83
C CYS A 481 26.07 1.16 -27.96
N ALA A 482 25.00 0.37 -27.86
CA ALA A 482 24.49 -0.49 -28.91
C ALA A 482 23.09 -0.02 -29.33
N THR A 483 22.61 -0.38 -30.51
CA THR A 483 21.34 0.08 -31.06
C THR A 483 20.47 -1.05 -31.54
N SER A 484 19.14 -0.81 -31.59
CA SER A 484 18.13 -1.71 -32.11
C SER A 484 16.95 -0.94 -32.68
N ASP A 485 16.23 -1.52 -33.63
CA ASP A 485 14.94 -1.04 -34.14
C ASP A 485 13.77 -1.48 -33.24
N SER A 486 14.02 -2.27 -32.20
CA SER A 486 13.01 -2.86 -31.32
C SER A 486 13.43 -2.79 -29.85
N PRO A 487 12.50 -2.52 -28.92
CA PRO A 487 12.79 -2.59 -27.49
C PRO A 487 13.13 -4.03 -27.04
N TYR A 488 12.79 -5.03 -27.81
CA TYR A 488 13.12 -6.42 -27.56
C TYR A 488 14.54 -6.81 -28.02
N GLY A 489 15.29 -5.88 -28.59
CA GLY A 489 16.58 -6.16 -29.22
C GLY A 489 16.46 -6.99 -30.53
N PRO A 490 17.51 -7.66 -30.99
CA PRO A 490 18.84 -7.62 -30.41
C PRO A 490 19.51 -6.25 -30.56
N PHE A 491 20.20 -5.81 -29.54
CA PHE A 491 21.04 -4.61 -29.63
C PHE A 491 22.41 -4.97 -30.22
N THR A 492 22.86 -4.19 -31.18
CA THR A 492 24.11 -4.43 -31.92
C THR A 492 24.94 -3.19 -32.04
N HIS A 493 26.24 -3.36 -32.29
CA HIS A 493 27.16 -2.25 -32.54
C HIS A 493 27.36 -2.04 -34.05
N LYS A 494 26.54 -1.25 -34.65
CA LYS A 494 26.62 -0.96 -36.09
C LYS A 494 27.96 -0.40 -36.52
N HIS A 495 28.58 0.41 -35.67
CA HIS A 495 29.87 1.06 -35.93
C HIS A 495 31.06 0.43 -35.16
N GLY A 496 30.87 -0.79 -34.69
CA GLY A 496 31.83 -1.47 -33.83
C GLY A 496 31.71 -1.04 -32.35
N GLN A 497 32.20 -1.88 -31.47
CA GLN A 497 32.19 -1.62 -30.02
C GLN A 497 33.28 -0.63 -29.62
N THR A 498 33.00 0.65 -29.71
CA THR A 498 33.90 1.72 -29.27
C THR A 498 33.28 2.46 -28.09
N PRO A 499 34.07 2.80 -27.05
CA PRO A 499 33.56 3.57 -25.93
C PRO A 499 33.22 5.01 -26.37
N ILE A 500 32.26 5.63 -25.65
CA ILE A 500 31.92 7.06 -25.85
C ILE A 500 33.15 7.91 -25.53
N HIS A 501 33.83 7.60 -24.43
CA HIS A 501 35.11 8.21 -24.06
C HIS A 501 36.16 7.14 -23.70
N ASP A 502 37.39 7.42 -23.96
CA ASP A 502 38.52 6.55 -23.53
C ASP A 502 39.03 6.94 -22.13
N VAL A 503 38.14 7.07 -21.18
CA VAL A 503 38.42 7.30 -19.76
C VAL A 503 37.62 6.34 -18.90
N ALA A 504 38.05 6.15 -17.64
CA ALA A 504 37.33 5.28 -16.71
C ALA A 504 36.02 5.94 -16.28
N GLU A 505 34.90 5.31 -16.66
CA GLU A 505 33.55 5.79 -16.34
C GLU A 505 32.52 4.68 -16.31
N ILE A 506 31.38 4.91 -15.61
CA ILE A 506 30.23 4.00 -15.49
C ILE A 506 28.92 4.81 -15.50
N GLY A 507 27.78 4.11 -15.62
CA GLY A 507 26.43 4.66 -15.43
C GLY A 507 26.08 5.74 -16.47
N GLY A 508 25.79 5.34 -17.70
CA GLY A 508 25.39 6.27 -18.77
C GLY A 508 23.89 6.44 -18.82
N HIS A 509 23.34 7.58 -18.32
CA HIS A 509 21.91 7.88 -18.32
C HIS A 509 21.59 9.02 -19.30
N PRO A 510 20.94 8.74 -20.43
CA PRO A 510 20.52 9.75 -21.40
C PRO A 510 19.28 10.52 -20.93
N TYR A 511 19.20 11.78 -21.35
CA TYR A 511 18.07 12.66 -21.09
C TYR A 511 17.78 13.56 -22.29
N TYR A 512 16.52 13.57 -22.75
CA TYR A 512 16.07 14.53 -23.77
C TYR A 512 15.47 15.76 -23.10
N ASP A 513 16.09 16.91 -23.33
CA ASP A 513 15.55 18.18 -22.88
C ASP A 513 14.61 18.76 -23.93
N ALA A 514 13.31 18.66 -23.68
CA ALA A 514 12.27 19.10 -24.61
C ALA A 514 12.30 20.62 -24.88
N ASP A 515 12.83 21.44 -23.97
CA ASP A 515 12.90 22.88 -24.14
C ASP A 515 13.98 23.28 -25.17
N SER A 516 15.12 22.61 -25.14
CA SER A 516 16.23 22.88 -26.06
C SER A 516 16.22 21.98 -27.29
N GLY A 517 15.47 20.87 -27.28
CA GLY A 517 15.50 19.85 -28.31
C GLY A 517 16.81 19.07 -28.37
N LYS A 518 17.57 19.01 -27.24
CA LYS A 518 18.89 18.41 -27.19
C LYS A 518 18.89 17.18 -26.33
N VAL A 519 19.83 16.29 -26.61
CA VAL A 519 20.08 15.10 -25.77
C VAL A 519 21.32 15.33 -24.93
N TYR A 520 21.22 14.97 -23.66
CA TYR A 520 22.32 14.98 -22.71
C TYR A 520 22.55 13.58 -22.18
N ILE A 521 23.78 13.30 -21.73
CA ILE A 521 24.11 12.06 -21.03
C ILE A 521 24.88 12.38 -19.76
N SER A 522 24.43 11.80 -18.65
CA SER A 522 25.17 11.81 -17.40
C SER A 522 25.98 10.53 -17.25
N TYR A 523 27.08 10.61 -16.53
CA TYR A 523 27.92 9.46 -16.17
C TYR A 523 28.85 9.78 -15.02
N VAL A 524 29.40 8.73 -14.44
CA VAL A 524 30.28 8.79 -13.28
C VAL A 524 31.73 8.67 -13.72
N ARG A 525 32.57 9.62 -13.30
CA ARG A 525 34.01 9.52 -13.41
C ARG A 525 34.66 9.43 -12.04
N PHE A 526 35.64 8.56 -11.94
CA PHE A 526 36.39 8.30 -10.73
C PHE A 526 37.48 9.37 -10.52
N GLY A 527 37.69 9.73 -9.25
CA GLY A 527 38.69 10.70 -8.82
C GLY A 527 38.95 10.54 -7.33
N ASN A 528 38.95 11.63 -6.56
CA ASN A 528 38.84 11.57 -5.11
C ASN A 528 37.34 11.40 -4.76
N GLY A 529 36.78 10.19 -4.95
CA GLY A 529 35.38 9.85 -4.92
C GLY A 529 34.79 9.61 -6.33
N ASN A 530 33.50 9.32 -6.38
CA ASN A 530 32.72 9.18 -7.60
C ASN A 530 31.99 10.50 -7.90
N HIS A 531 32.17 11.04 -9.07
CA HIS A 531 31.63 12.36 -9.46
C HIS A 531 30.71 12.22 -10.65
N ILE A 532 29.56 12.89 -10.64
CA ILE A 532 28.67 12.92 -11.79
C ILE A 532 29.08 14.03 -12.75
N TRP A 533 29.19 13.66 -14.01
CA TRP A 533 29.46 14.51 -15.13
C TRP A 533 28.26 14.50 -16.08
N LEU A 534 28.05 15.57 -16.82
CA LEU A 534 26.97 15.73 -17.79
C LEU A 534 27.52 16.44 -19.04
N GLU A 535 27.08 16.00 -20.20
CA GLU A 535 27.39 16.66 -21.46
C GLU A 535 26.27 16.52 -22.50
N GLU A 536 26.25 17.43 -23.47
CA GLU A 536 25.40 17.33 -24.65
C GLU A 536 25.96 16.28 -25.62
N VAL A 537 25.08 15.47 -26.19
CA VAL A 537 25.43 14.48 -27.23
C VAL A 537 24.51 14.61 -28.45
N ILE A 538 25.03 14.22 -29.60
CA ILE A 538 24.25 14.05 -30.82
C ILE A 538 24.04 12.57 -31.05
N LEU A 539 22.78 12.17 -31.14
CA LEU A 539 22.36 10.82 -31.54
C LEU A 539 21.97 10.86 -33.02
N ALA A 540 22.81 10.32 -33.89
CA ALA A 540 22.54 10.25 -35.31
C ALA A 540 23.25 9.02 -35.92
N ASP A 541 22.65 8.45 -36.95
CA ASP A 541 23.21 7.27 -37.66
C ASP A 541 23.56 6.13 -36.69
N GLU A 542 22.74 5.91 -35.64
CA GLU A 542 22.97 4.90 -34.59
C GLU A 542 24.31 5.09 -33.85
N LYS A 543 24.76 6.33 -33.74
CA LYS A 543 26.02 6.71 -33.10
C LYS A 543 25.78 7.80 -32.05
N VAL A 544 26.53 7.74 -30.97
CA VAL A 544 26.62 8.76 -29.92
C VAL A 544 27.85 9.64 -30.19
N THR A 545 27.67 10.92 -30.32
CA THR A 545 28.77 11.86 -30.56
C THR A 545 28.73 12.97 -29.50
N PRO A 546 29.70 13.02 -28.57
CA PRO A 546 29.80 14.11 -27.59
C PRO A 546 29.99 15.48 -28.27
N VAL A 547 29.30 16.52 -27.76
CA VAL A 547 29.47 17.91 -28.28
C VAL A 547 30.65 18.57 -27.57
N PRO A 548 31.68 18.97 -28.28
CA PRO A 548 32.89 19.52 -27.65
C PRO A 548 32.60 20.77 -26.81
N GLY A 549 33.16 20.83 -25.59
CA GLY A 549 33.07 21.97 -24.69
C GLY A 549 31.82 21.99 -23.79
N THR A 550 30.93 20.98 -23.86
CA THR A 550 29.75 20.88 -23.01
C THR A 550 29.97 20.00 -21.74
N LEU A 551 31.02 19.17 -21.74
CA LEU A 551 31.36 18.28 -20.65
C LEU A 551 31.55 19.05 -19.34
N THR A 552 30.69 18.84 -18.37
CA THR A 552 30.66 19.55 -17.10
C THR A 552 30.55 18.58 -15.94
N LYS A 553 31.35 18.79 -14.90
CA LYS A 553 31.19 18.08 -13.62
C LYS A 553 30.08 18.77 -12.82
N VAL A 554 28.96 18.09 -12.65
CA VAL A 554 27.75 18.66 -12.05
C VAL A 554 27.61 18.34 -10.58
N ILE A 555 28.00 17.12 -10.11
CA ILE A 555 27.97 16.72 -8.70
C ILE A 555 29.35 16.24 -8.28
N SER A 556 29.76 16.70 -7.11
CA SER A 556 30.94 16.17 -6.39
C SER A 556 30.53 15.72 -5.01
N PRO A 557 30.86 14.50 -4.56
CA PRO A 557 30.43 13.97 -3.27
C PRO A 557 31.23 14.65 -2.13
N ASN A 558 30.68 15.71 -1.57
CA ASN A 558 31.30 16.49 -0.50
C ASN A 558 30.39 16.72 0.71
N ALA A 559 29.16 16.20 0.67
CA ALA A 559 28.28 16.17 1.83
C ALA A 559 28.59 14.97 2.72
N GLU A 560 28.24 15.06 4.00
CA GLU A 560 28.52 14.01 4.99
C GLU A 560 27.76 12.72 4.68
N TYR A 561 26.52 12.83 4.26
CA TYR A 561 25.66 11.69 3.89
C TYR A 561 26.13 10.94 2.61
N GLU A 562 27.01 11.52 1.82
CA GLU A 562 27.62 10.87 0.65
C GLU A 562 28.81 9.98 1.01
N ASN A 563 29.13 9.83 2.30
CA ASN A 563 30.24 9.05 2.80
C ASN A 563 29.76 8.03 3.86
N ASP A 564 29.64 6.78 3.47
CA ASP A 564 29.24 5.69 4.35
C ASP A 564 30.43 4.92 4.99
N GLY A 565 31.63 5.48 4.90
CA GLY A 565 32.86 4.87 5.38
C GLY A 565 33.62 4.06 4.34
N PHE A 566 33.02 3.73 3.19
CA PHE A 566 33.71 3.11 2.04
C PHE A 566 34.33 4.17 1.11
N GLY A 567 33.78 5.38 1.09
CA GLY A 567 34.27 6.47 0.24
C GLY A 567 33.20 7.57 0.05
N HIS A 568 33.60 8.59 -0.68
CA HIS A 568 32.70 9.66 -1.10
C HIS A 568 32.09 9.29 -2.46
N ILE A 569 30.77 9.07 -2.49
CA ILE A 569 30.11 8.48 -3.66
C ILE A 569 28.89 9.33 -4.06
N ALA A 570 28.86 9.72 -5.35
CA ALA A 570 27.70 10.20 -6.06
C ALA A 570 27.68 9.52 -7.43
N GLU A 571 26.71 8.64 -7.68
CA GLU A 571 26.63 7.85 -8.91
C GLU A 571 25.18 7.66 -9.37
N GLY A 572 24.97 7.05 -10.54
CA GLY A 572 23.62 6.79 -11.08
C GLY A 572 22.81 8.07 -11.36
N GLY A 573 23.43 9.14 -11.86
CA GLY A 573 22.78 10.44 -12.00
C GLY A 573 21.68 10.44 -13.05
N VAL A 574 20.41 10.61 -12.66
CA VAL A 574 19.24 10.69 -13.54
C VAL A 574 18.62 12.07 -13.48
N LEU A 575 18.32 12.64 -14.66
CA LEU A 575 17.69 13.95 -14.77
C LEU A 575 16.18 13.84 -14.86
N TYR A 576 15.49 14.71 -14.12
CA TYR A 576 14.07 14.97 -14.27
C TYR A 576 13.80 16.47 -14.24
N LYS A 577 12.90 16.96 -15.09
CA LYS A 577 12.53 18.37 -15.12
C LYS A 577 11.13 18.57 -14.53
N HIS A 578 11.05 19.42 -13.50
CA HIS A 578 9.81 19.78 -12.85
C HIS A 578 9.77 21.31 -12.65
N GLU A 579 8.68 21.95 -13.05
CA GLU A 579 8.42 23.41 -12.92
C GLU A 579 9.60 24.33 -13.27
N GLY A 580 10.31 24.00 -14.35
CA GLY A 580 11.44 24.81 -14.86
C GLY A 580 12.75 24.59 -14.12
N TYR A 581 12.81 23.63 -13.21
CA TYR A 581 14.03 23.19 -12.53
C TYR A 581 14.42 21.79 -13.00
N TYR A 582 15.72 21.54 -13.09
CA TYR A 582 16.32 20.24 -13.31
C TYR A 582 16.69 19.61 -11.98
N TYR A 583 16.12 18.47 -11.70
CA TYR A 583 16.45 17.62 -10.56
C TYR A 583 17.41 16.54 -11.05
N MET A 584 18.62 16.54 -10.51
CA MET A 584 19.61 15.47 -10.70
C MET A 584 19.48 14.53 -9.51
N ILE A 585 18.83 13.40 -9.71
CA ILE A 585 18.72 12.34 -8.70
C ILE A 585 19.96 11.48 -8.82
N TYR A 586 20.51 11.05 -7.69
CA TYR A 586 21.72 10.24 -7.69
C TYR A 586 21.85 9.42 -6.41
N ALA A 587 22.52 8.28 -6.56
CA ALA A 587 22.81 7.40 -5.45
C ALA A 587 24.00 7.88 -4.62
N THR A 588 23.89 7.66 -3.30
CA THR A 588 24.90 7.98 -2.29
C THR A 588 25.33 6.72 -1.55
N GLY A 589 26.53 6.74 -0.96
CA GLY A 589 27.10 5.57 -0.30
C GLY A 589 27.58 4.49 -1.27
N HIS A 590 28.15 3.44 -0.73
CA HIS A 590 28.66 2.33 -1.53
C HIS A 590 27.58 1.28 -1.74
N TYR A 591 27.49 0.72 -2.96
CA TYR A 591 26.45 -0.27 -3.31
C TYR A 591 26.48 -1.55 -2.44
N GLU A 592 27.58 -1.82 -1.71
CA GLU A 592 27.68 -2.91 -0.71
C GLU A 592 27.35 -2.44 0.72
N GLY A 593 27.19 -1.13 0.94
CA GLY A 593 26.92 -0.49 2.22
C GLY A 593 25.47 -0.03 2.37
N HIS A 594 25.33 1.17 2.94
CA HIS A 594 24.05 1.87 3.05
C HIS A 594 23.82 2.73 1.82
N TYR A 595 23.51 2.08 0.72
CA TYR A 595 23.19 2.74 -0.53
C TYR A 595 21.84 3.43 -0.41
N GLY A 596 21.73 4.68 -0.85
CA GLY A 596 20.54 5.50 -0.78
C GLY A 596 20.42 6.43 -1.98
N GLU A 597 19.31 7.14 -2.12
CA GLU A 597 19.07 8.11 -3.18
C GLU A 597 18.85 9.50 -2.61
N THR A 598 19.45 10.50 -3.24
CA THR A 598 19.25 11.92 -2.97
C THR A 598 19.10 12.71 -4.28
N TYR A 599 19.05 14.04 -4.20
CA TYR A 599 18.99 14.88 -5.40
C TYR A 599 19.70 16.22 -5.23
N ALA A 600 19.94 16.87 -6.35
CA ALA A 600 20.37 18.26 -6.42
C ALA A 600 19.59 19.00 -7.51
N ILE A 601 19.41 20.30 -7.36
CA ILE A 601 18.51 21.12 -8.20
C ILE A 601 19.29 22.23 -8.91
N SER A 602 18.94 22.50 -10.17
CA SER A 602 19.44 23.65 -10.94
C SER A 602 18.37 24.21 -11.89
N LYS A 603 18.46 25.49 -12.19
CA LYS A 603 17.69 26.11 -13.30
C LYS A 603 18.31 25.85 -14.67
N ASN A 604 19.57 25.48 -14.71
CA ASN A 604 20.32 25.19 -15.93
C ASN A 604 20.75 23.74 -15.95
N ILE A 605 20.55 23.06 -17.06
CA ILE A 605 20.84 21.63 -17.16
C ILE A 605 22.30 21.29 -16.85
N LEU A 606 23.27 22.13 -17.22
CA LEU A 606 24.69 21.97 -16.90
C LEU A 606 25.10 22.59 -15.54
N GLY A 607 24.12 22.98 -14.72
CA GLY A 607 24.37 23.49 -13.38
C GLY A 607 24.60 25.01 -13.29
N PRO A 608 25.07 25.56 -12.15
CA PRO A 608 25.42 24.79 -10.94
C PRO A 608 24.22 24.16 -10.24
N TYR A 609 24.43 22.97 -9.68
CA TYR A 609 23.44 22.25 -8.89
C TYR A 609 23.60 22.53 -7.40
N VAL A 610 22.50 22.73 -6.72
CA VAL A 610 22.40 22.86 -5.25
C VAL A 610 21.85 21.54 -4.72
N LYS A 611 22.59 20.90 -3.83
CA LYS A 611 22.20 19.63 -3.22
C LYS A 611 21.08 19.83 -2.24
N TYR A 612 20.22 18.80 -2.14
CA TYR A 612 19.22 18.71 -1.08
C TYR A 612 19.93 18.58 0.28
N GLU A 613 19.61 19.48 1.20
CA GLU A 613 20.37 19.60 2.45
C GLU A 613 20.05 18.54 3.48
N TYR A 614 18.90 17.87 3.36
CA TYR A 614 18.45 16.86 4.32
C TYR A 614 18.92 15.43 3.99
N GLY A 615 19.70 15.23 2.94
CA GLY A 615 20.32 13.94 2.60
C GLY A 615 19.44 13.03 1.76
N ASP A 616 19.38 11.74 2.10
CA ASP A 616 18.72 10.75 1.26
C ASP A 616 17.20 10.82 1.34
N ILE A 617 16.54 10.83 0.18
CA ILE A 617 15.09 10.74 0.03
C ILE A 617 14.58 9.30 0.01
N LEU A 618 15.48 8.35 -0.31
CA LEU A 618 15.26 6.92 -0.23
C LEU A 618 16.49 6.30 0.45
N THR A 619 16.30 5.61 1.57
CA THR A 619 17.39 5.10 2.37
C THR A 619 17.03 3.78 3.04
N TRP A 620 18.01 3.14 3.64
CA TRP A 620 17.85 1.87 4.34
C TRP A 620 17.00 1.97 5.63
N ASN A 621 16.46 0.83 6.02
CA ASN A 621 15.84 0.63 7.34
C ASN A 621 16.11 -0.81 7.81
N LYS A 622 15.51 -1.25 8.94
CA LYS A 622 15.72 -2.61 9.49
C LYS A 622 15.23 -3.77 8.58
N GLN A 623 14.42 -3.49 7.58
CA GLN A 623 13.84 -4.51 6.70
C GLN A 623 14.41 -4.46 5.28
N ILE A 624 15.02 -3.36 4.90
CA ILE A 624 15.54 -3.11 3.55
C ILE A 624 16.85 -2.34 3.60
N ASN A 625 17.80 -2.73 2.77
CA ASN A 625 19.10 -2.07 2.63
C ASN A 625 19.51 -2.03 1.15
N GLY A 626 20.45 -1.14 0.83
CA GLY A 626 21.02 -1.04 -0.51
C GLY A 626 20.05 -0.48 -1.55
N THR A 627 19.21 0.48 -1.16
CA THR A 627 18.24 1.13 -2.03
C THR A 627 18.89 2.20 -2.88
N GLY A 628 19.09 1.95 -4.16
CA GLY A 628 19.78 2.90 -5.03
C GLY A 628 19.71 2.56 -6.51
N ASP A 629 20.41 3.36 -7.32
CA ASP A 629 20.45 3.30 -8.79
C ASP A 629 19.04 3.44 -9.38
N GLY A 630 18.33 4.48 -8.90
CA GLY A 630 16.92 4.73 -9.20
C GLY A 630 16.71 5.47 -10.52
N VAL A 631 15.72 5.03 -11.30
CA VAL A 631 15.24 5.73 -12.50
C VAL A 631 13.78 6.12 -12.36
N PHE A 632 13.36 7.14 -13.09
CA PHE A 632 11.97 7.61 -13.05
C PHE A 632 11.15 7.13 -14.23
N VAL A 633 9.93 6.73 -13.94
CA VAL A 633 8.94 6.37 -14.95
C VAL A 633 7.55 6.82 -14.51
N LYS A 634 6.69 7.16 -15.46
CA LYS A 634 5.30 7.53 -15.16
C LYS A 634 4.42 6.29 -15.03
N SER A 635 3.31 6.41 -14.27
CA SER A 635 2.22 5.44 -14.23
C SER A 635 1.62 5.21 -15.63
N PRO A 636 0.88 4.11 -15.86
CA PRO A 636 0.26 3.82 -17.17
C PRO A 636 -0.58 4.96 -17.73
N ASP A 637 -1.28 5.70 -16.89
CA ASP A 637 -2.09 6.87 -17.26
C ASP A 637 -1.31 8.20 -17.29
N GLY A 638 -0.03 8.18 -16.90
CA GLY A 638 0.83 9.35 -16.89
C GLY A 638 0.60 10.35 -15.75
N THR A 639 -0.32 10.06 -14.82
CA THR A 639 -0.70 10.98 -13.74
C THR A 639 0.24 10.94 -12.55
N GLU A 640 0.93 9.81 -12.34
CA GLU A 640 1.87 9.61 -11.23
C GLU A 640 3.30 9.45 -11.73
N LEU A 641 4.25 9.79 -10.88
CA LEU A 641 5.67 9.53 -11.08
C LEU A 641 6.14 8.44 -10.11
N TRP A 642 6.93 7.51 -10.61
CA TRP A 642 7.43 6.36 -9.86
C TRP A 642 8.94 6.27 -10.00
N MET A 643 9.61 5.85 -8.92
CA MET A 643 11.01 5.47 -8.92
C MET A 643 11.12 3.96 -8.99
N VAL A 644 11.89 3.46 -9.95
CA VAL A 644 12.29 2.06 -10.06
C VAL A 644 13.74 1.98 -9.62
N TYR A 645 14.04 1.18 -8.62
CA TYR A 645 15.35 1.13 -7.97
C TYR A 645 15.68 -0.31 -7.55
N HIS A 646 16.90 -0.57 -7.14
CA HIS A 646 17.23 -1.88 -6.58
C HIS A 646 17.42 -1.85 -5.07
N LYS A 647 17.32 -3.03 -4.45
CA LYS A 647 17.68 -3.29 -3.06
C LYS A 647 18.56 -4.51 -2.93
N HIS A 648 19.24 -4.66 -1.79
CA HIS A 648 19.96 -5.88 -1.42
C HIS A 648 19.02 -7.09 -1.27
N TYR A 649 19.60 -8.30 -1.34
CA TYR A 649 18.90 -9.56 -1.06
C TYR A 649 18.28 -9.56 0.33
N THR A 650 19.11 -9.28 1.33
CA THR A 650 18.68 -9.04 2.73
C THR A 650 19.37 -7.77 3.24
N THR A 651 19.11 -7.39 4.48
CA THR A 651 19.84 -6.29 5.13
C THR A 651 21.35 -6.52 5.26
N ASP A 652 21.77 -7.79 5.26
CA ASP A 652 23.17 -8.20 5.50
C ASP A 652 23.83 -8.87 4.28
N THR A 653 23.06 -9.13 3.22
CA THR A 653 23.55 -9.85 2.01
C THR A 653 23.18 -9.04 0.78
N VAL A 654 24.19 -8.61 0.02
CA VAL A 654 24.02 -7.75 -1.16
C VAL A 654 23.35 -8.49 -2.32
N SER A 655 23.90 -9.61 -2.73
CA SER A 655 23.50 -10.31 -3.96
C SER A 655 22.69 -11.59 -3.68
N PRO A 656 21.72 -11.93 -4.59
CA PRO A 656 21.26 -11.16 -5.73
C PRO A 656 20.53 -9.89 -5.30
N ARG A 657 20.60 -8.80 -6.08
CA ARG A 657 19.80 -7.60 -5.84
C ARG A 657 18.42 -7.75 -6.47
N TYR A 658 17.44 -7.03 -5.93
CA TYR A 658 16.04 -7.05 -6.37
C TYR A 658 15.57 -5.69 -6.83
N THR A 659 14.70 -5.66 -7.83
CA THR A 659 14.04 -4.46 -8.32
C THR A 659 12.81 -4.14 -7.47
N CYS A 660 12.69 -2.89 -7.07
CA CYS A 660 11.57 -2.30 -6.32
C CYS A 660 11.01 -1.09 -7.05
N ILE A 661 9.77 -0.72 -6.69
CA ILE A 661 9.14 0.52 -7.16
C ILE A 661 8.51 1.23 -5.96
N ASP A 662 8.57 2.57 -5.95
CA ASP A 662 7.81 3.39 -5.01
C ASP A 662 7.42 4.72 -5.66
N LYS A 663 6.30 5.30 -5.21
CA LYS A 663 5.74 6.53 -5.76
C LYS A 663 6.60 7.73 -5.41
N VAL A 664 6.83 8.59 -6.40
CA VAL A 664 7.56 9.85 -6.27
C VAL A 664 6.57 10.99 -6.23
N MET A 665 6.86 11.98 -5.41
CA MET A 665 6.00 13.15 -5.25
C MET A 665 6.85 14.42 -5.17
N PHE A 666 6.27 15.51 -5.68
CA PHE A 666 6.81 16.86 -5.54
C PHE A 666 5.90 17.63 -4.60
N VAL A 667 6.47 18.24 -3.57
CA VAL A 667 5.79 19.02 -2.54
C VAL A 667 6.21 20.46 -2.63
N GLU A 668 5.25 21.38 -2.70
CA GLU A 668 5.54 22.81 -2.74
C GLU A 668 6.41 23.24 -1.54
N ASP A 669 7.53 23.91 -1.79
CA ASP A 669 8.34 24.51 -0.72
C ASP A 669 7.62 25.74 -0.15
N PRO A 670 7.24 25.74 1.15
CA PRO A 670 6.52 26.86 1.78
C PRO A 670 7.30 28.18 1.76
N ASN A 671 8.62 28.11 1.55
CA ASN A 671 9.47 29.29 1.46
C ASN A 671 9.52 29.85 0.04
N GLY A 672 8.78 29.24 -0.91
CA GLY A 672 8.72 29.67 -2.31
C GLY A 672 9.97 29.29 -3.12
N GLY A 673 10.66 28.22 -2.70
CA GLY A 673 11.74 27.57 -3.43
C GLY A 673 11.22 26.64 -4.54
N PRO A 674 12.10 25.85 -5.17
CA PRO A 674 11.69 24.73 -6.00
C PRO A 674 11.03 23.63 -5.15
N ASP A 675 10.06 22.91 -5.71
CA ASP A 675 9.38 21.83 -5.02
C ASP A 675 10.32 20.80 -4.43
N ILE A 676 9.95 20.29 -3.27
CA ILE A 676 10.69 19.25 -2.57
C ILE A 676 10.31 17.90 -3.17
N LEU A 677 11.31 17.16 -3.68
CA LEU A 677 11.12 15.81 -4.18
C LEU A 677 11.16 14.81 -3.02
N THR A 678 10.20 13.90 -2.96
CA THR A 678 10.15 12.83 -1.96
C THR A 678 9.71 11.50 -2.59
N VAL A 679 10.03 10.39 -1.93
CA VAL A 679 9.65 9.03 -2.32
C VAL A 679 8.85 8.39 -1.20
N GLN A 680 7.69 7.84 -1.53
CA GLN A 680 6.86 7.09 -0.57
C GLN A 680 7.42 5.69 -0.31
N GLY A 681 8.68 5.62 0.12
CA GLY A 681 9.45 4.38 0.26
C GLY A 681 10.65 4.53 1.20
N PRO A 682 11.47 3.47 1.30
CA PRO A 682 11.32 2.18 0.64
C PRO A 682 10.21 1.34 1.28
N SER A 683 9.29 0.81 0.47
CA SER A 683 8.17 0.01 0.95
C SER A 683 8.48 -1.49 0.88
N THR A 684 8.05 -2.23 1.91
CA THR A 684 8.14 -3.70 1.97
C THR A 684 6.76 -4.35 2.19
N THR A 685 5.71 -3.62 1.94
CA THR A 685 4.33 -3.89 2.37
C THR A 685 3.41 -3.72 1.18
N PRO A 686 2.19 -4.28 1.20
CA PRO A 686 1.22 -4.03 0.15
C PRO A 686 1.00 -2.53 -0.08
N GLN A 687 1.19 -2.09 -1.31
CA GLN A 687 1.00 -0.72 -1.76
C GLN A 687 -0.01 -0.69 -2.91
N GLN A 688 -0.70 0.43 -3.09
CA GLN A 688 -1.54 0.63 -4.25
C GLN A 688 -0.72 0.55 -5.54
N LYS A 689 -1.24 -0.15 -6.55
CA LYS A 689 -0.60 -0.19 -7.86
C LYS A 689 -0.52 1.20 -8.49
N PRO A 690 0.44 1.40 -9.40
CA PRO A 690 0.49 2.60 -10.23
C PRO A 690 -0.85 2.90 -10.89
N SER A 691 -1.27 4.16 -10.87
CA SER A 691 -2.55 4.58 -11.41
C SER A 691 -2.69 4.22 -12.89
N ASN A 692 -3.81 3.61 -13.24
CA ASN A 692 -4.14 3.22 -14.60
C ASN A 692 -5.63 3.46 -14.89
N ILE A 693 -6.03 4.72 -14.88
CA ILE A 693 -7.42 5.11 -15.18
C ILE A 693 -7.86 4.72 -16.59
N TYR A 694 -6.91 4.42 -17.49
CA TYR A 694 -7.20 3.97 -18.85
C TYR A 694 -7.19 2.45 -19.03
N ARG A 695 -7.07 1.68 -17.96
CA ARG A 695 -7.02 0.21 -18.04
C ARG A 695 -8.23 -0.38 -18.77
N TYR A 696 -9.38 0.24 -18.58
CA TYR A 696 -10.64 -0.17 -19.20
C TYR A 696 -11.10 0.76 -20.34
N ASP A 697 -10.48 1.93 -20.49
CA ASP A 697 -10.66 2.88 -21.57
C ASP A 697 -9.58 2.66 -22.64
N ILE A 698 -9.79 1.64 -23.46
CA ILE A 698 -8.79 1.12 -24.41
C ILE A 698 -8.49 2.13 -25.53
N ASP A 699 -9.47 2.87 -25.99
CA ASP A 699 -9.30 3.87 -27.03
C ASP A 699 -8.91 5.27 -26.50
N ARG A 700 -8.83 5.39 -25.15
CA ARG A 700 -8.42 6.60 -24.41
C ARG A 700 -9.29 7.83 -24.73
N ASN A 701 -10.58 7.62 -24.94
CA ASN A 701 -11.53 8.71 -25.18
C ASN A 701 -12.11 9.33 -23.90
N GLY A 702 -11.74 8.79 -22.74
CA GLY A 702 -12.19 9.22 -21.41
C GLY A 702 -13.51 8.60 -20.96
N VAL A 703 -13.99 7.55 -21.64
CA VAL A 703 -15.25 6.88 -21.34
C VAL A 703 -15.11 5.37 -21.50
N GLU A 704 -15.15 4.62 -20.40
CA GLU A 704 -15.17 3.16 -20.42
C GLU A 704 -16.51 2.64 -20.96
N MET A 705 -16.47 1.92 -22.07
CA MET A 705 -17.68 1.42 -22.72
C MET A 705 -17.45 0.12 -23.51
N LEU A 706 -18.55 -0.49 -23.96
CA LEU A 706 -18.50 -1.73 -24.74
C LEU A 706 -17.66 -1.62 -26.03
N PHE A 707 -17.44 -0.42 -26.57
CA PHE A 707 -16.58 -0.21 -27.74
C PHE A 707 -15.11 -0.51 -27.42
N ASP A 708 -14.65 -0.32 -26.19
CA ASP A 708 -13.31 -0.69 -25.76
C ASP A 708 -13.13 -2.22 -25.82
N ALA A 709 -14.11 -2.99 -25.32
CA ALA A 709 -14.08 -4.44 -25.44
C ALA A 709 -14.12 -4.92 -26.89
N LEU A 710 -14.86 -4.23 -27.77
CA LEU A 710 -14.88 -4.52 -29.21
C LEU A 710 -13.55 -4.17 -29.87
N THR A 711 -12.87 -3.13 -29.42
CA THR A 711 -11.53 -2.75 -29.87
C THR A 711 -10.55 -3.86 -29.51
N LEU A 712 -10.56 -4.36 -28.28
CA LEU A 712 -9.74 -5.51 -27.86
C LEU A 712 -9.98 -6.75 -28.74
N LEU A 713 -11.25 -7.13 -28.95
CA LEU A 713 -11.60 -8.31 -29.77
C LEU A 713 -11.20 -8.17 -31.24
N ASN A 714 -11.14 -6.96 -31.76
CA ASN A 714 -10.77 -6.70 -33.16
C ASN A 714 -9.27 -6.47 -33.38
N THR A 715 -8.50 -6.31 -32.30
CA THR A 715 -7.05 -6.12 -32.37
C THR A 715 -6.38 -7.47 -32.64
N LYS A 716 -5.48 -7.51 -33.64
CA LYS A 716 -4.67 -8.70 -33.86
C LYS A 716 -3.56 -8.76 -32.82
N HIS A 717 -3.62 -9.73 -31.95
CA HIS A 717 -2.70 -9.93 -30.84
C HIS A 717 -1.43 -10.69 -31.22
N GLU A 718 -0.73 -10.25 -32.26
CA GLU A 718 0.53 -10.87 -32.69
C GLU A 718 1.70 -10.49 -31.78
N ASN A 719 1.61 -9.30 -31.12
CA ASN A 719 2.62 -8.81 -30.19
C ASN A 719 1.96 -8.34 -28.89
N TYR A 720 2.63 -8.61 -27.76
CA TYR A 720 2.18 -8.09 -26.46
C TYR A 720 2.23 -6.55 -26.44
N SER A 721 1.15 -5.95 -25.98
CA SER A 721 1.08 -4.54 -25.62
C SER A 721 0.38 -4.41 -24.26
N GLY A 722 1.01 -3.75 -23.30
CA GLY A 722 0.45 -3.55 -21.97
C GLY A 722 -0.88 -2.82 -21.96
N SER A 723 -1.14 -1.95 -22.96
CA SER A 723 -2.41 -1.23 -23.09
C SER A 723 -3.61 -2.12 -23.41
N TYR A 724 -3.39 -3.37 -23.82
CA TYR A 724 -4.43 -4.33 -24.14
C TYR A 724 -4.51 -5.48 -23.12
N ASP A 725 -3.64 -5.54 -22.13
CA ASP A 725 -3.62 -6.53 -21.07
C ASP A 725 -4.53 -6.08 -19.91
N VAL A 726 -5.82 -6.24 -20.11
CA VAL A 726 -6.85 -5.78 -19.18
C VAL A 726 -6.93 -6.65 -17.93
N ASP A 727 -6.72 -7.95 -18.06
CA ASP A 727 -6.81 -8.89 -16.94
C ASP A 727 -5.49 -9.03 -16.16
N GLY A 728 -4.41 -8.36 -16.61
CA GLY A 728 -3.10 -8.40 -15.97
C GLY A 728 -2.37 -9.74 -16.10
N SER A 729 -2.74 -10.57 -17.07
CA SER A 729 -2.11 -11.88 -17.31
C SER A 729 -0.77 -11.80 -18.04
N ASN A 730 -0.39 -10.62 -18.51
CA ASN A 730 0.72 -10.36 -19.43
C ASN A 730 0.56 -11.08 -20.79
N ARG A 731 -0.68 -11.18 -21.23
CA ARG A 731 -1.07 -11.68 -22.57
C ARG A 731 -2.10 -10.71 -23.14
N ASN A 732 -2.19 -10.66 -24.44
CA ASN A 732 -3.26 -9.97 -25.14
C ASN A 732 -4.10 -11.05 -25.80
N ASP A 733 -5.20 -11.46 -25.17
CA ASP A 733 -6.05 -12.52 -25.67
C ASP A 733 -7.56 -12.23 -25.40
N GLU A 734 -8.41 -13.19 -25.70
CA GLU A 734 -9.87 -13.02 -25.55
C GLU A 734 -10.32 -12.84 -24.08
N TYR A 735 -9.46 -13.18 -23.12
CA TYR A 735 -9.76 -13.00 -21.70
C TYR A 735 -9.68 -11.54 -21.28
N ASP A 736 -8.89 -10.70 -21.96
CA ASP A 736 -8.84 -9.25 -21.73
C ASP A 736 -10.17 -8.60 -22.06
N ALA A 737 -10.74 -8.94 -23.22
CA ALA A 737 -12.07 -8.44 -23.58
C ALA A 737 -13.17 -8.96 -22.63
N LYS A 738 -13.03 -10.19 -22.12
CA LYS A 738 -13.94 -10.73 -21.11
C LYS A 738 -13.78 -10.03 -19.77
N ALA A 739 -12.57 -9.71 -19.35
CA ALA A 739 -12.31 -8.94 -18.13
C ALA A 739 -12.93 -7.54 -18.23
N LEU A 740 -12.75 -6.86 -19.37
CA LEU A 740 -13.36 -5.55 -19.62
C LEU A 740 -14.90 -5.62 -19.66
N ILE A 741 -15.48 -6.61 -20.31
CA ILE A 741 -16.95 -6.78 -20.31
C ILE A 741 -17.45 -7.04 -18.88
N ASN A 742 -16.77 -7.87 -18.11
CA ASN A 742 -17.13 -8.12 -16.72
C ASN A 742 -17.03 -6.87 -15.86
N HIS A 743 -16.05 -5.99 -16.14
CA HIS A 743 -15.94 -4.68 -15.48
C HIS A 743 -17.13 -3.77 -15.84
N LEU A 744 -17.48 -3.68 -17.11
CA LEU A 744 -18.57 -2.79 -17.59
C LEU A 744 -19.99 -3.23 -17.18
N VAL A 745 -20.18 -4.50 -16.82
CA VAL A 745 -21.50 -5.03 -16.44
C VAL A 745 -21.69 -5.19 -14.93
N LYS A 746 -20.66 -4.93 -14.14
CA LYS A 746 -20.72 -4.83 -12.68
C LYS A 746 -21.29 -3.50 -12.26
#